data_1999cb672742138cd65db828ff4dfedc
#
_entry.id   1999cb672742138cd65db828ff4dfedc
#
_cell.length_a   1.000
_cell.length_b   1.000
_cell.length_c   1.000
_cell.angle_alpha   90.00
_cell.angle_beta   90.00
_cell.angle_gamma   90.00
#
_symmetry.space_group_name_H-M   'P 1'
#
loop_
_entity.id
_entity.type
_entity.pdbx_description
1 polymer ?
#
loop_
_entity_poly.entity_id
_entity_poly.type
_entity_poly.pdbx_seq_one_letter_code
_entity_poly.pdbx_strand_id
1 'polypeptide(L)'
;MDKEKLKGELEKWEREIALDPENFTAYVKRGNVLDDLGRSEEALDSYNSALEINPAYDKAYCNRGIVLKKLERKEEALSSYDKALEINPENDATHYNRGHILDDFGRKEEALQSYEKALEINPGDHAAYYNKGNILNDLGRKKEALDSYNKALEIRPDYDKAYCNRGIILKSLGQKEEALASYNKALEINPGYDAAHYNKGNVLDDLGRKEEALASYSKALEINPGYGAACYNMGNVLDDLGRKEEALACYNKALEINPHHDAALNNKGLLLSNLGKKEEALACYIQAIQINAGNEIAKRNRRSLVGSKEFWDGLSENSQVDLWSGDEDFNVLASREKLGGCSGKDLSCIHRLWVEQYRLLYLLSADLEQVGHYTSSMVFETLLQKQTETDGHANPLSLCSLAAANDPTEGTVFQAFLKQDCLPSQRIQSHLAVLQASFSSAIDSLNQFRLYGKNKGEEGTGLCLVFNRSFFAKPGETSMIAVQKEDDSSSGKETDMRRKLPLYWVLYYDCSSGRVHYTPACSEYSLNRDFNVCEDALKESERKKLQEIGKSLKNIRMLFECISEKAQKAALEMLIYLRHLVKDAAFKDEKELRILSLHPYNDQSSPLKVLEGKNCLSVGYLPVIHEGEEYLEKVIAGPKLRDFANLVDVAKFRLHRLGGKKKVEFCQSRAPLS
;
A
#
# COMPACT_ATOMS: atom_id res chain seq x y z
N MET A 1 -3.94 -42.69 33.99
CA MET A 1 -3.83 -44.01 34.66
C MET A 1 -2.65 -43.97 35.63
N ASP A 2 -2.71 -44.64 36.77
CA ASP A 2 -1.66 -44.62 37.81
C ASP A 2 -0.38 -45.28 37.25
N LYS A 3 0.77 -44.61 37.33
CA LYS A 3 2.05 -45.11 36.81
C LYS A 3 2.47 -46.46 37.38
N GLU A 4 2.11 -46.75 38.62
CA GLU A 4 2.37 -48.04 39.25
C GLU A 4 1.54 -49.18 38.64
N LYS A 5 0.27 -48.90 38.32
CA LYS A 5 -0.59 -49.84 37.62
C LYS A 5 -0.04 -50.21 36.23
N LEU A 6 0.40 -49.19 35.47
CA LEU A 6 1.02 -49.38 34.13
C LEU A 6 2.32 -50.20 34.25
N LYS A 7 3.16 -50.00 35.23
CA LYS A 7 4.33 -50.82 35.48
C LYS A 7 3.99 -52.27 35.71
N GLY A 8 2.96 -52.53 36.56
CA GLY A 8 2.51 -53.90 36.79
C GLY A 8 1.95 -54.60 35.54
N GLU A 9 1.27 -53.83 34.68
CA GLU A 9 0.81 -54.33 33.39
C GLU A 9 1.98 -54.61 32.43
N LEU A 10 3.02 -53.76 32.45
CA LEU A 10 4.24 -53.99 31.67
C LEU A 10 4.92 -55.29 32.05
N GLU A 11 5.17 -55.52 33.34
CA GLU A 11 5.76 -56.75 33.82
C GLU A 11 4.92 -58.00 33.49
N LYS A 12 3.60 -57.86 33.45
CA LYS A 12 2.74 -58.94 33.01
C LYS A 12 3.01 -59.33 31.57
N TRP A 13 3.02 -58.35 30.65
CA TRP A 13 3.23 -58.63 29.21
C TRP A 13 4.68 -59.08 28.91
N GLU A 14 5.68 -58.63 29.69
CA GLU A 14 7.05 -59.14 29.61
C GLU A 14 7.17 -60.61 30.02
N ARG A 15 6.41 -61.03 31.04
CA ARG A 15 6.32 -62.47 31.45
C ARG A 15 5.61 -63.29 30.38
N GLU A 16 4.53 -62.78 29.79
CA GLU A 16 3.82 -63.47 28.71
C GLU A 16 4.73 -63.69 27.51
N ILE A 17 5.51 -62.68 27.10
CA ILE A 17 6.49 -62.74 26.01
C ILE A 17 7.61 -63.75 26.35
N ALA A 18 8.06 -63.80 27.62
CA ALA A 18 9.08 -64.75 28.05
C ALA A 18 8.56 -66.19 28.00
N LEU A 19 7.25 -66.41 28.24
CA LEU A 19 6.62 -67.74 28.16
C LEU A 19 6.31 -68.17 26.74
N ASP A 20 5.93 -67.24 25.87
CA ASP A 20 5.61 -67.48 24.48
C ASP A 20 6.18 -66.33 23.60
N PRO A 21 7.43 -66.47 23.13
CA PRO A 21 8.09 -65.50 22.27
C PRO A 21 7.41 -65.25 20.93
N GLU A 22 6.55 -66.14 20.45
CA GLU A 22 5.79 -66.01 19.20
C GLU A 22 4.42 -65.31 19.40
N ASN A 23 4.11 -64.89 20.63
CA ASN A 23 2.85 -64.19 20.93
C ASN A 23 2.87 -62.72 20.53
N PHE A 24 2.64 -62.43 19.23
CA PHE A 24 2.61 -61.07 18.70
C PHE A 24 1.62 -60.15 19.43
N THR A 25 0.52 -60.70 19.97
CA THR A 25 -0.46 -59.90 20.73
C THR A 25 0.11 -59.39 22.05
N ALA A 26 0.97 -60.16 22.69
CA ALA A 26 1.66 -59.75 23.93
C ALA A 26 2.62 -58.57 23.64
N TYR A 27 3.36 -58.61 22.54
CA TYR A 27 4.20 -57.49 22.10
C TYR A 27 3.39 -56.24 21.79
N VAL A 28 2.26 -56.35 21.11
CA VAL A 28 1.37 -55.16 20.88
C VAL A 28 0.86 -54.58 22.19
N LYS A 29 0.44 -55.42 23.13
CA LYS A 29 -0.01 -54.95 24.45
C LYS A 29 1.11 -54.31 25.27
N ARG A 30 2.33 -54.87 25.22
CA ARG A 30 3.53 -54.27 25.80
C ARG A 30 3.79 -52.90 25.18
N GLY A 31 3.75 -52.79 23.82
CA GLY A 31 3.91 -51.53 23.12
C GLY A 31 2.90 -50.47 23.53
N ASN A 32 1.62 -50.84 23.68
CA ASN A 32 0.59 -49.92 24.15
C ASN A 32 0.88 -49.37 25.60
N VAL A 33 1.30 -50.25 26.49
CA VAL A 33 1.65 -49.84 27.86
C VAL A 33 2.92 -48.99 27.89
N LEU A 34 3.90 -49.29 27.06
CA LEU A 34 5.10 -48.46 26.93
C LEU A 34 4.79 -47.07 26.41
N ASP A 35 3.91 -46.96 25.40
CA ASP A 35 3.44 -45.68 24.85
C ASP A 35 2.67 -44.86 25.96
N ASP A 36 1.79 -45.49 26.75
CA ASP A 36 1.11 -44.88 27.86
C ASP A 36 2.06 -44.41 28.99
N LEU A 37 3.23 -45.06 29.13
CA LEU A 37 4.31 -44.66 30.02
C LEU A 37 5.20 -43.56 29.44
N GLY A 38 5.00 -43.16 28.20
CA GLY A 38 5.82 -42.16 27.46
C GLY A 38 7.16 -42.72 26.93
N ARG A 39 7.30 -44.06 26.91
CA ARG A 39 8.50 -44.78 26.42
C ARG A 39 8.33 -45.13 24.91
N SER A 40 8.18 -44.09 24.11
CA SER A 40 7.73 -44.22 22.70
C SER A 40 8.67 -45.00 21.79
N GLU A 41 10.00 -44.92 22.00
CA GLU A 41 10.96 -45.72 21.20
C GLU A 41 10.84 -47.20 21.55
N GLU A 42 10.72 -47.56 22.83
CA GLU A 42 10.55 -48.94 23.27
C GLU A 42 9.20 -49.52 22.83
N ALA A 43 8.17 -48.67 22.77
CA ALA A 43 6.88 -49.06 22.20
C ALA A 43 7.02 -49.41 20.72
N LEU A 44 7.80 -48.60 19.97
CA LEU A 44 8.09 -48.82 18.57
C LEU A 44 8.79 -50.17 18.34
N ASP A 45 9.80 -50.48 19.14
CA ASP A 45 10.48 -51.78 19.11
C ASP A 45 9.52 -52.95 19.36
N SER A 46 8.62 -52.77 20.30
CA SER A 46 7.61 -53.80 20.61
C SER A 46 6.64 -54.02 19.44
N TYR A 47 6.18 -52.96 18.77
CA TYR A 47 5.33 -53.11 17.59
C TYR A 47 6.11 -53.73 16.41
N ASN A 48 7.40 -53.38 16.22
CA ASN A 48 8.24 -54.01 15.21
C ASN A 48 8.39 -55.52 15.45
N SER A 49 8.69 -55.94 16.67
CA SER A 49 8.75 -57.35 17.02
C SER A 49 7.43 -58.07 16.77
N ALA A 50 6.28 -57.43 17.12
CA ALA A 50 4.96 -57.99 16.80
C ALA A 50 4.75 -58.20 15.31
N LEU A 51 5.24 -57.26 14.46
CA LEU A 51 5.09 -57.29 13.00
C LEU A 51 6.09 -58.25 12.33
N GLU A 52 7.24 -58.53 12.94
CA GLU A 52 8.15 -59.59 12.51
C GLU A 52 7.50 -60.97 12.65
N ILE A 53 6.73 -61.19 13.76
CA ILE A 53 6.01 -62.42 14.01
C ILE A 53 4.77 -62.53 13.13
N ASN A 54 3.98 -61.46 13.08
CA ASN A 54 2.74 -61.41 12.29
C ASN A 54 2.70 -60.17 11.39
N PRO A 55 3.21 -60.19 10.17
CA PRO A 55 3.19 -59.08 9.22
C PRO A 55 1.77 -58.67 8.75
N ALA A 56 0.75 -59.46 9.00
CA ALA A 56 -0.63 -59.20 8.59
C ALA A 56 -1.50 -58.62 9.73
N TYR A 57 -0.86 -58.03 10.77
CA TYR A 57 -1.61 -57.49 11.88
C TYR A 57 -1.80 -55.96 11.79
N ASP A 58 -2.92 -55.54 11.21
CA ASP A 58 -3.29 -54.14 10.92
C ASP A 58 -3.16 -53.22 12.15
N LYS A 59 -3.61 -53.70 13.34
CA LYS A 59 -3.58 -52.89 14.60
C LYS A 59 -2.16 -52.56 15.03
N ALA A 60 -1.18 -53.42 14.79
CA ALA A 60 0.21 -53.12 15.14
C ALA A 60 0.76 -52.01 14.24
N TYR A 61 0.47 -52.05 12.93
CA TYR A 61 0.84 -50.96 12.02
C TYR A 61 0.15 -49.63 12.40
N CYS A 62 -1.15 -49.66 12.73
CA CYS A 62 -1.86 -48.48 13.15
C CYS A 62 -1.24 -47.85 14.41
N ASN A 63 -1.00 -48.65 15.47
CA ASN A 63 -0.39 -48.21 16.70
C ASN A 63 1.06 -47.74 16.50
N ARG A 64 1.83 -48.41 15.67
CA ARG A 64 3.18 -47.98 15.25
C ARG A 64 3.12 -46.60 14.59
N GLY A 65 2.18 -46.37 13.70
CA GLY A 65 1.95 -45.08 13.05
C GLY A 65 1.63 -43.95 14.06
N ILE A 66 0.82 -44.26 15.08
CA ILE A 66 0.50 -43.29 16.15
C ILE A 66 1.76 -42.87 16.93
N VAL A 67 2.60 -43.87 17.29
CA VAL A 67 3.86 -43.60 18.01
C VAL A 67 4.87 -42.86 17.15
N LEU A 68 5.01 -43.25 15.89
CA LEU A 68 5.89 -42.57 14.91
C LEU A 68 5.48 -41.09 14.72
N LYS A 69 4.18 -40.81 14.69
CA LYS A 69 3.65 -39.42 14.68
C LYS A 69 4.08 -38.64 15.93
N LYS A 70 3.96 -39.24 17.13
CA LYS A 70 4.42 -38.61 18.39
C LYS A 70 5.94 -38.33 18.38
N LEU A 71 6.72 -39.16 17.69
CA LEU A 71 8.16 -38.99 17.52
C LEU A 71 8.52 -38.05 16.34
N GLU A 72 7.55 -37.36 15.75
CA GLU A 72 7.69 -36.47 14.58
C GLU A 72 8.25 -37.19 13.30
N ARG A 73 8.21 -38.55 13.26
CA ARG A 73 8.61 -39.37 12.12
C ARG A 73 7.44 -39.58 11.16
N LYS A 74 6.95 -38.45 10.59
CA LYS A 74 5.66 -38.38 9.88
C LYS A 74 5.60 -39.25 8.60
N GLU A 75 6.67 -39.34 7.85
CA GLU A 75 6.75 -40.20 6.64
C GLU A 75 6.61 -41.67 6.98
N GLU A 76 7.28 -42.13 8.04
CA GLU A 76 7.19 -43.51 8.50
C GLU A 76 5.81 -43.82 9.10
N ALA A 77 5.21 -42.83 9.77
CA ALA A 77 3.83 -42.93 10.26
C ALA A 77 2.84 -43.16 9.10
N LEU A 78 2.95 -42.36 8.03
CA LEU A 78 2.11 -42.50 6.84
C LEU A 78 2.26 -43.88 6.20
N SER A 79 3.52 -44.32 6.01
CA SER A 79 3.79 -45.68 5.48
C SER A 79 3.20 -46.78 6.36
N SER A 80 3.18 -46.59 7.69
CA SER A 80 2.58 -47.55 8.63
C SER A 80 1.06 -47.58 8.49
N TYR A 81 0.41 -46.44 8.36
CA TYR A 81 -1.04 -46.35 8.11
C TYR A 81 -1.42 -46.97 6.75
N ASP A 82 -0.64 -46.71 5.70
CA ASP A 82 -0.89 -47.27 4.37
C ASP A 82 -0.82 -48.81 4.45
N LYS A 83 0.18 -49.40 5.12
CA LYS A 83 0.26 -50.86 5.33
C LYS A 83 -0.90 -51.38 6.17
N ALA A 84 -1.32 -50.68 7.21
CA ALA A 84 -2.49 -51.08 8.00
C ALA A 84 -3.76 -51.14 7.14
N LEU A 85 -3.93 -50.19 6.21
CA LEU A 85 -5.10 -50.11 5.30
C LEU A 85 -5.02 -51.07 4.13
N GLU A 86 -3.82 -51.47 3.69
CA GLU A 86 -3.64 -52.59 2.74
C GLU A 86 -4.15 -53.89 3.34
N ILE A 87 -3.96 -54.10 4.64
CA ILE A 87 -4.41 -55.30 5.36
C ILE A 87 -5.89 -55.23 5.72
N ASN A 88 -6.32 -54.07 6.25
CA ASN A 88 -7.69 -53.88 6.68
C ASN A 88 -8.20 -52.50 6.21
N PRO A 89 -8.82 -52.45 5.00
CA PRO A 89 -9.39 -51.22 4.45
C PRO A 89 -10.57 -50.65 5.26
N GLU A 90 -11.20 -51.43 6.12
CA GLU A 90 -12.37 -51.04 6.93
C GLU A 90 -11.97 -50.53 8.31
N ASN A 91 -10.75 -50.06 8.51
CA ASN A 91 -10.31 -49.50 9.78
C ASN A 91 -10.47 -47.99 9.79
N ASP A 92 -11.59 -47.50 10.34
CA ASP A 92 -11.94 -46.06 10.45
C ASP A 92 -10.88 -45.24 11.17
N ALA A 93 -10.36 -45.74 12.29
CA ALA A 93 -9.32 -45.06 13.06
C ALA A 93 -8.01 -44.86 12.28
N THR A 94 -7.65 -45.84 11.43
CA THR A 94 -6.45 -45.73 10.58
C THR A 94 -6.66 -44.69 9.48
N HIS A 95 -7.84 -44.68 8.83
CA HIS A 95 -8.19 -43.65 7.85
C HIS A 95 -8.19 -42.25 8.48
N TYR A 96 -8.77 -42.09 9.70
CA TYR A 96 -8.75 -40.83 10.44
C TYR A 96 -7.32 -40.35 10.71
N ASN A 97 -6.44 -41.23 11.24
CA ASN A 97 -5.04 -40.90 11.57
C ASN A 97 -4.23 -40.59 10.31
N ARG A 98 -4.47 -41.34 9.21
CA ARG A 98 -3.85 -41.06 7.90
C ARG A 98 -4.26 -39.68 7.39
N GLY A 99 -5.53 -39.32 7.47
CA GLY A 99 -6.03 -38.00 7.10
C GLY A 99 -5.32 -36.88 7.84
N HIS A 100 -5.06 -37.10 9.13
CA HIS A 100 -4.37 -36.11 9.96
C HIS A 100 -2.91 -35.89 9.54
N ILE A 101 -2.15 -36.97 9.22
CA ILE A 101 -0.77 -36.84 8.73
C ILE A 101 -0.73 -36.20 7.33
N LEU A 102 -1.68 -36.53 6.47
CA LEU A 102 -1.76 -35.93 5.14
C LEU A 102 -2.07 -34.42 5.21
N ASP A 103 -2.90 -34.00 6.18
CA ASP A 103 -3.13 -32.59 6.49
C ASP A 103 -1.85 -31.89 6.95
N ASP A 104 -1.09 -32.51 7.87
CA ASP A 104 0.20 -32.00 8.32
C ASP A 104 1.22 -31.83 7.18
N PHE A 105 1.13 -32.64 6.12
CA PHE A 105 1.92 -32.50 4.88
C PHE A 105 1.34 -31.52 3.87
N GLY A 106 0.20 -30.88 4.17
CA GLY A 106 -0.49 -30.01 3.23
C GLY A 106 -1.17 -30.72 2.06
N ARG A 107 -1.25 -32.08 2.08
CA ARG A 107 -1.91 -32.92 1.05
C ARG A 107 -3.43 -32.93 1.31
N LYS A 108 -4.07 -31.74 1.19
CA LYS A 108 -5.45 -31.50 1.63
C LYS A 108 -6.49 -32.40 0.97
N GLU A 109 -6.41 -32.64 -0.32
CA GLU A 109 -7.36 -33.49 -1.05
C GLU A 109 -7.27 -34.94 -0.62
N GLU A 110 -6.08 -35.46 -0.36
CA GLU A 110 -5.88 -36.84 0.11
C GLU A 110 -6.29 -36.99 1.58
N ALA A 111 -6.10 -35.94 2.37
CA ALA A 111 -6.61 -35.89 3.76
C ALA A 111 -8.14 -35.95 3.75
N LEU A 112 -8.78 -35.18 2.88
CA LEU A 112 -10.24 -35.18 2.71
C LEU A 112 -10.76 -36.57 2.36
N GLN A 113 -10.15 -37.24 1.39
CA GLN A 113 -10.53 -38.62 0.99
C GLN A 113 -10.39 -39.59 2.18
N SER A 114 -9.34 -39.44 2.99
CA SER A 114 -9.12 -40.30 4.15
C SER A 114 -10.18 -40.08 5.23
N TYR A 115 -10.57 -38.81 5.51
CA TYR A 115 -11.66 -38.54 6.43
C TYR A 115 -13.02 -39.02 5.87
N GLU A 116 -13.25 -38.92 4.57
CA GLU A 116 -14.47 -39.44 3.93
C GLU A 116 -14.56 -40.95 4.09
N LYS A 117 -13.48 -41.68 3.90
CA LYS A 117 -13.45 -43.12 4.12
C LYS A 117 -13.69 -43.47 5.59
N ALA A 118 -13.05 -42.75 6.53
CA ALA A 118 -13.34 -42.94 7.96
C ALA A 118 -14.84 -42.75 8.28
N LEU A 119 -15.47 -41.74 7.69
CA LEU A 119 -16.90 -41.43 7.89
C LEU A 119 -17.86 -42.37 7.15
N GLU A 120 -17.45 -42.96 6.02
CA GLU A 120 -18.22 -44.05 5.36
C GLU A 120 -18.31 -45.27 6.27
N ILE A 121 -17.22 -45.61 6.99
CA ILE A 121 -17.13 -46.74 7.91
C ILE A 121 -17.82 -46.40 9.25
N ASN A 122 -17.51 -45.24 9.80
CA ASN A 122 -18.04 -44.79 11.08
C ASN A 122 -18.70 -43.40 10.97
N PRO A 123 -19.98 -43.34 10.59
CA PRO A 123 -20.75 -42.08 10.48
C PRO A 123 -20.96 -41.34 11.82
N GLY A 124 -20.60 -41.97 12.93
CA GLY A 124 -20.72 -41.38 14.28
C GLY A 124 -19.47 -40.65 14.76
N ASP A 125 -18.45 -40.52 13.97
CA ASP A 125 -17.19 -39.84 14.35
C ASP A 125 -17.30 -38.32 14.17
N HIS A 126 -17.65 -37.63 15.26
CA HIS A 126 -17.72 -36.16 15.31
C HIS A 126 -16.36 -35.49 15.04
N ALA A 127 -15.23 -36.14 15.41
CA ALA A 127 -13.90 -35.59 15.21
C ALA A 127 -13.48 -35.66 13.74
N ALA A 128 -13.84 -36.72 13.05
CA ALA A 128 -13.61 -36.82 11.60
C ALA A 128 -14.44 -35.79 10.83
N TYR A 129 -15.70 -35.55 11.19
CA TYR A 129 -16.50 -34.47 10.61
C TYR A 129 -15.89 -33.08 10.87
N TYR A 130 -15.43 -32.83 12.09
CA TYR A 130 -14.79 -31.57 12.44
C TYR A 130 -13.52 -31.33 11.60
N ASN A 131 -12.63 -32.33 11.51
CA ASN A 131 -11.42 -32.21 10.70
C ASN A 131 -11.71 -32.14 9.20
N LYS A 132 -12.67 -32.90 8.70
CA LYS A 132 -13.19 -32.74 7.32
C LYS A 132 -13.64 -31.30 7.08
N GLY A 133 -14.37 -30.70 8.03
CA GLY A 133 -14.78 -29.30 7.94
C GLY A 133 -13.60 -28.32 7.88
N ASN A 134 -12.53 -28.56 8.64
CA ASN A 134 -11.31 -27.74 8.59
C ASN A 134 -10.64 -27.82 7.21
N ILE A 135 -10.45 -29.04 6.69
CA ILE A 135 -9.87 -29.25 5.34
C ILE A 135 -10.70 -28.57 4.25
N LEU A 136 -12.02 -28.73 4.29
CA LEU A 136 -12.91 -28.10 3.32
C LEU A 136 -12.86 -26.57 3.39
N ASN A 137 -12.73 -26.00 4.58
CA ASN A 137 -12.51 -24.55 4.73
C ASN A 137 -11.19 -24.11 4.09
N ASP A 138 -10.11 -24.83 4.33
CA ASP A 138 -8.79 -24.53 3.76
C ASP A 138 -8.79 -24.64 2.24
N LEU A 139 -9.59 -25.57 1.67
CA LEU A 139 -9.83 -25.69 0.24
C LEU A 139 -10.82 -24.65 -0.32
N GLY A 140 -11.33 -23.74 0.51
CA GLY A 140 -12.32 -22.72 0.12
C GLY A 140 -13.74 -23.24 -0.09
N ARG A 141 -14.01 -24.53 0.18
CA ARG A 141 -15.32 -25.20 0.03
C ARG A 141 -16.23 -24.93 1.22
N LYS A 142 -16.51 -23.64 1.48
CA LYS A 142 -17.13 -23.13 2.72
C LYS A 142 -18.50 -23.75 3.05
N LYS A 143 -19.36 -23.99 2.04
CA LYS A 143 -20.67 -24.60 2.29
C LYS A 143 -20.55 -26.03 2.78
N GLU A 144 -19.68 -26.81 2.17
CA GLU A 144 -19.45 -28.19 2.60
C GLU A 144 -18.74 -28.28 3.96
N ALA A 145 -17.86 -27.29 4.27
CA ALA A 145 -17.31 -27.16 5.61
C ALA A 145 -18.40 -26.91 6.66
N LEU A 146 -19.34 -26.01 6.35
CA LEU A 146 -20.50 -25.74 7.24
C LEU A 146 -21.33 -26.98 7.51
N ASP A 147 -21.64 -27.76 6.45
CA ASP A 147 -22.37 -29.02 6.59
C ASP A 147 -21.62 -30.04 7.45
N SER A 148 -20.30 -30.09 7.31
CA SER A 148 -19.46 -31.00 8.10
C SER A 148 -19.44 -30.58 9.58
N TYR A 149 -19.32 -29.29 9.91
CA TYR A 149 -19.43 -28.83 11.29
C TYR A 149 -20.82 -29.06 11.88
N ASN A 150 -21.89 -28.89 11.09
CA ASN A 150 -23.25 -29.18 11.55
C ASN A 150 -23.38 -30.66 11.94
N LYS A 151 -22.88 -31.58 11.11
CA LYS A 151 -22.88 -33.02 11.43
C LYS A 151 -22.07 -33.35 12.67
N ALA A 152 -20.89 -32.72 12.83
CA ALA A 152 -20.10 -32.89 14.05
C ALA A 152 -20.89 -32.46 15.31
N LEU A 153 -21.67 -31.37 15.21
CA LEU A 153 -22.49 -30.82 16.29
C LEU A 153 -23.78 -31.59 16.55
N GLU A 154 -24.36 -32.23 15.52
CA GLU A 154 -25.48 -33.15 15.66
C GLU A 154 -25.07 -34.39 16.51
N ILE A 155 -23.85 -34.89 16.28
CA ILE A 155 -23.30 -36.03 17.01
C ILE A 155 -22.84 -35.63 18.43
N ARG A 156 -22.16 -34.49 18.50
CA ARG A 156 -21.61 -33.95 19.76
C ARG A 156 -22.03 -32.49 19.96
N PRO A 157 -23.17 -32.26 20.65
CA PRO A 157 -23.71 -30.92 20.88
C PRO A 157 -22.89 -30.03 21.86
N ASP A 158 -21.95 -30.58 22.58
CA ASP A 158 -21.05 -29.88 23.50
C ASP A 158 -19.64 -29.61 22.94
N TYR A 159 -19.52 -29.51 21.58
CA TYR A 159 -18.25 -29.33 20.95
C TYR A 159 -17.97 -27.82 20.65
N ASP A 160 -17.37 -27.11 21.61
CA ASP A 160 -17.06 -25.67 21.57
C ASP A 160 -16.27 -25.25 20.33
N LYS A 161 -15.22 -26.02 19.95
CA LYS A 161 -14.38 -25.75 18.77
C LYS A 161 -15.17 -25.81 17.47
N ALA A 162 -16.09 -26.76 17.34
CA ALA A 162 -16.89 -26.88 16.14
C ALA A 162 -17.88 -25.71 16.00
N TYR A 163 -18.48 -25.24 17.11
CA TYR A 163 -19.28 -24.03 17.09
C TYR A 163 -18.46 -22.79 16.71
N CYS A 164 -17.25 -22.66 17.24
CA CYS A 164 -16.37 -21.53 16.90
C CYS A 164 -16.04 -21.53 15.42
N ASN A 165 -15.59 -22.67 14.84
CA ASN A 165 -15.24 -22.77 13.43
C ASN A 165 -16.47 -22.61 12.51
N ARG A 166 -17.63 -23.14 12.92
CA ARG A 166 -18.91 -22.87 12.24
C ARG A 166 -19.20 -21.38 12.18
N GLY A 167 -19.00 -20.67 13.28
CA GLY A 167 -19.15 -19.22 13.34
C GLY A 167 -18.22 -18.46 12.37
N ILE A 168 -16.97 -18.91 12.24
CA ILE A 168 -16.02 -18.34 11.28
C ILE A 168 -16.51 -18.50 9.84
N ILE A 169 -17.00 -19.70 9.48
CA ILE A 169 -17.57 -19.96 8.15
C ILE A 169 -18.82 -19.11 7.89
N LEU A 170 -19.77 -19.08 8.85
CA LEU A 170 -21.00 -18.30 8.72
C LEU A 170 -20.68 -16.80 8.53
N LYS A 171 -19.75 -16.25 9.29
CA LYS A 171 -19.27 -14.88 9.10
C LYS A 171 -18.74 -14.67 7.66
N SER A 172 -17.92 -15.59 7.19
CA SER A 172 -17.32 -15.50 5.84
C SER A 172 -18.35 -15.65 4.69
N LEU A 173 -19.51 -16.25 4.97
CA LEU A 173 -20.67 -16.35 4.06
C LEU A 173 -21.63 -15.14 4.22
N GLY A 174 -21.31 -14.18 5.06
CA GLY A 174 -22.14 -13.01 5.33
C GLY A 174 -23.30 -13.23 6.32
N GLN A 175 -23.42 -14.43 6.89
CA GLN A 175 -24.48 -14.82 7.85
C GLN A 175 -24.06 -14.44 9.27
N LYS A 176 -24.04 -13.13 9.53
CA LYS A 176 -23.44 -12.56 10.77
C LYS A 176 -24.21 -12.94 12.04
N GLU A 177 -25.53 -12.96 11.99
CA GLU A 177 -26.39 -13.29 13.13
C GLU A 177 -26.27 -14.77 13.52
N GLU A 178 -26.19 -15.67 12.54
CA GLU A 178 -25.98 -17.10 12.80
C GLU A 178 -24.56 -17.36 13.30
N ALA A 179 -23.58 -16.59 12.82
CA ALA A 179 -22.21 -16.64 13.34
C ALA A 179 -22.18 -16.24 14.81
N LEU A 180 -22.87 -15.14 15.17
CA LEU A 180 -22.98 -14.68 16.56
C LEU A 180 -23.65 -15.73 17.45
N ALA A 181 -24.73 -16.38 16.99
CA ALA A 181 -25.39 -17.46 17.70
C ALA A 181 -24.43 -18.65 17.92
N SER A 182 -23.59 -18.97 16.93
CA SER A 182 -22.60 -20.03 17.03
C SER A 182 -21.51 -19.71 18.07
N TYR A 183 -20.96 -18.49 18.08
CA TYR A 183 -20.01 -18.08 19.11
C TYR A 183 -20.62 -18.06 20.50
N ASN A 184 -21.88 -17.63 20.65
CA ASN A 184 -22.57 -17.69 21.93
C ASN A 184 -22.66 -19.14 22.43
N LYS A 185 -22.99 -20.11 21.58
CA LYS A 185 -23.02 -21.53 21.94
C LYS A 185 -21.62 -22.04 22.34
N ALA A 186 -20.59 -21.68 21.57
CA ALA A 186 -19.22 -22.04 21.99
C ALA A 186 -18.87 -21.52 23.39
N LEU A 187 -19.28 -20.28 23.71
CA LEU A 187 -19.00 -19.62 24.98
C LEU A 187 -19.93 -20.10 26.15
N GLU A 188 -21.14 -20.61 25.87
CA GLU A 188 -21.97 -21.31 26.84
C GLU A 188 -21.32 -22.62 27.31
N ILE A 189 -20.65 -23.33 26.37
CA ILE A 189 -19.94 -24.58 26.67
C ILE A 189 -18.58 -24.29 27.31
N ASN A 190 -17.83 -23.34 26.77
CA ASN A 190 -16.50 -22.97 27.26
C ASN A 190 -16.37 -21.45 27.42
N PRO A 191 -16.71 -20.90 28.59
CA PRO A 191 -16.59 -19.46 28.85
C PRO A 191 -15.16 -18.91 28.78
N GLY A 192 -14.16 -19.79 28.89
CA GLY A 192 -12.73 -19.46 28.84
C GLY A 192 -12.14 -19.50 27.38
N TYR A 193 -12.97 -19.54 26.35
CA TYR A 193 -12.47 -19.65 24.99
C TYR A 193 -12.18 -18.26 24.41
N ASP A 194 -10.94 -17.79 24.53
CA ASP A 194 -10.46 -16.46 24.11
C ASP A 194 -10.74 -16.18 22.61
N ALA A 195 -10.47 -17.16 21.74
CA ALA A 195 -10.71 -17.02 20.30
C ALA A 195 -12.20 -16.86 19.96
N ALA A 196 -13.10 -17.51 20.70
CA ALA A 196 -14.54 -17.34 20.49
C ALA A 196 -15.01 -15.95 20.93
N HIS A 197 -14.49 -15.41 22.03
CA HIS A 197 -14.74 -14.03 22.44
C HIS A 197 -14.22 -13.03 21.43
N TYR A 198 -12.99 -13.21 20.92
CA TYR A 198 -12.42 -12.37 19.89
C TYR A 198 -13.27 -12.37 18.59
N ASN A 199 -13.61 -13.55 18.09
CA ASN A 199 -14.40 -13.68 16.88
C ASN A 199 -15.84 -13.14 17.04
N LYS A 200 -16.43 -13.30 18.24
CA LYS A 200 -17.70 -12.67 18.60
C LYS A 200 -17.59 -11.15 18.55
N GLY A 201 -16.51 -10.58 19.09
CA GLY A 201 -16.23 -9.15 19.00
C GLY A 201 -16.16 -8.65 17.56
N ASN A 202 -15.46 -9.37 16.69
CA ASN A 202 -15.37 -9.04 15.27
C ASN A 202 -16.73 -9.04 14.55
N VAL A 203 -17.62 -9.97 14.89
CA VAL A 203 -18.97 -10.00 14.29
C VAL A 203 -19.85 -8.89 14.83
N LEU A 204 -19.76 -8.60 16.12
CA LEU A 204 -20.51 -7.50 16.75
C LEU A 204 -20.09 -6.15 16.19
N ASP A 205 -18.80 -5.93 15.93
CA ASP A 205 -18.29 -4.73 15.25
C ASP A 205 -18.83 -4.64 13.80
N ASP A 206 -18.76 -5.72 13.05
CA ASP A 206 -19.33 -5.82 11.69
C ASP A 206 -20.87 -5.59 11.64
N LEU A 207 -21.57 -5.77 12.76
CA LEU A 207 -23.00 -5.47 12.94
C LEU A 207 -23.25 -4.06 13.49
N GLY A 208 -22.20 -3.28 13.75
CA GLY A 208 -22.27 -1.95 14.34
C GLY A 208 -22.59 -1.93 15.85
N ARG A 209 -22.57 -3.10 16.53
CA ARG A 209 -22.81 -3.26 17.97
C ARG A 209 -21.53 -3.03 18.76
N LYS A 210 -20.98 -1.82 18.64
CA LYS A 210 -19.61 -1.49 19.05
C LYS A 210 -19.33 -1.70 20.54
N GLU A 211 -20.24 -1.32 21.43
CA GLU A 211 -20.07 -1.51 22.87
C GLU A 211 -20.05 -3.00 23.27
N GLU A 212 -20.83 -3.82 22.62
CA GLU A 212 -20.82 -5.26 22.85
C GLU A 212 -19.56 -5.92 22.26
N ALA A 213 -19.06 -5.38 21.15
CA ALA A 213 -17.76 -5.79 20.61
C ALA A 213 -16.63 -5.51 21.60
N LEU A 214 -16.58 -4.29 22.18
CA LEU A 214 -15.62 -3.94 23.23
C LEU A 214 -15.68 -4.89 24.43
N ALA A 215 -16.88 -5.21 24.91
CA ALA A 215 -17.05 -6.14 25.99
C ALA A 215 -16.52 -7.54 25.66
N SER A 216 -16.71 -7.98 24.39
CA SER A 216 -16.21 -9.27 23.92
C SER A 216 -14.69 -9.30 23.79
N TYR A 217 -14.07 -8.24 23.22
CA TYR A 217 -12.61 -8.13 23.19
C TYR A 217 -12.00 -8.05 24.58
N SER A 218 -12.64 -7.32 25.50
CA SER A 218 -12.18 -7.25 26.91
C SER A 218 -12.15 -8.63 27.55
N LYS A 219 -13.18 -9.45 27.32
CA LYS A 219 -13.20 -10.83 27.81
C LYS A 219 -12.09 -11.69 27.20
N ALA A 220 -11.85 -11.57 25.89
CA ALA A 220 -10.72 -12.25 25.24
C ALA A 220 -9.38 -11.88 25.90
N LEU A 221 -9.18 -10.60 26.23
CA LEU A 221 -7.97 -10.08 26.86
C LEU A 221 -7.85 -10.38 28.35
N GLU A 222 -8.96 -10.54 29.08
CA GLU A 222 -8.97 -11.06 30.46
C GLU A 222 -8.46 -12.51 30.50
N ILE A 223 -8.84 -13.34 29.52
CA ILE A 223 -8.43 -14.73 29.41
C ILE A 223 -6.99 -14.83 28.88
N ASN A 224 -6.70 -14.09 27.83
CA ASN A 224 -5.40 -14.09 27.16
C ASN A 224 -4.87 -12.65 27.00
N PRO A 225 -4.12 -12.12 27.99
CA PRO A 225 -3.56 -10.76 27.92
C PRO A 225 -2.58 -10.52 26.76
N GLY A 226 -2.04 -11.59 26.16
CA GLY A 226 -1.14 -11.57 25.02
C GLY A 226 -1.85 -11.58 23.66
N TYR A 227 -3.17 -11.43 23.60
CA TYR A 227 -3.93 -11.49 22.36
C TYR A 227 -3.85 -10.15 21.59
N GLY A 228 -2.73 -9.91 20.92
CA GLY A 228 -2.44 -8.63 20.22
C GLY A 228 -3.51 -8.23 19.21
N ALA A 229 -4.10 -9.19 18.49
CA ALA A 229 -5.17 -8.91 17.53
C ALA A 229 -6.44 -8.36 18.22
N ALA A 230 -6.75 -8.83 19.41
CA ALA A 230 -7.89 -8.31 20.18
C ALA A 230 -7.63 -6.87 20.67
N CYS A 231 -6.40 -6.57 21.10
CA CYS A 231 -5.99 -5.21 21.44
C CYS A 231 -6.12 -4.27 20.23
N TYR A 232 -5.65 -4.70 19.07
CA TYR A 232 -5.70 -3.92 17.83
C TYR A 232 -7.14 -3.63 17.40
N ASN A 233 -8.00 -4.65 17.32
CA ASN A 233 -9.40 -4.47 16.91
C ASN A 233 -10.20 -3.68 17.94
N MET A 234 -9.94 -3.87 19.23
CA MET A 234 -10.51 -3.05 20.30
C MET A 234 -10.14 -1.57 20.14
N GLY A 235 -8.88 -1.30 19.75
CA GLY A 235 -8.41 0.06 19.43
C GLY A 235 -9.16 0.67 18.25
N ASN A 236 -9.41 -0.10 17.19
CA ASN A 236 -10.19 0.38 16.03
C ASN A 236 -11.63 0.77 16.43
N VAL A 237 -12.29 -0.09 17.21
CA VAL A 237 -13.67 0.18 17.67
C VAL A 237 -13.72 1.40 18.59
N LEU A 238 -12.74 1.58 19.47
CA LEU A 238 -12.63 2.76 20.34
C LEU A 238 -12.39 4.05 19.55
N ASP A 239 -11.54 4.01 18.53
CA ASP A 239 -11.31 5.16 17.65
C ASP A 239 -12.58 5.54 16.90
N ASP A 240 -13.31 4.58 16.35
CA ASP A 240 -14.60 4.77 15.72
C ASP A 240 -15.68 5.37 16.64
N LEU A 241 -15.61 5.06 17.94
CA LEU A 241 -16.47 5.65 18.98
C LEU A 241 -15.98 7.03 19.47
N GLY A 242 -14.84 7.51 18.94
CA GLY A 242 -14.23 8.77 19.36
C GLY A 242 -13.51 8.71 20.72
N ARG A 243 -13.32 7.52 21.31
CA ARG A 243 -12.63 7.28 22.59
C ARG A 243 -11.11 7.20 22.36
N LYS A 244 -10.53 8.32 21.88
CA LYS A 244 -9.20 8.38 21.30
C LYS A 244 -8.06 7.98 22.23
N GLU A 245 -8.11 8.37 23.49
CA GLU A 245 -7.08 8.06 24.50
C GLU A 245 -7.05 6.56 24.80
N GLU A 246 -8.22 5.94 24.90
CA GLU A 246 -8.35 4.49 25.12
C GLU A 246 -7.91 3.70 23.87
N ALA A 247 -8.26 4.18 22.68
CA ALA A 247 -7.78 3.60 21.43
C ALA A 247 -6.25 3.61 21.34
N LEU A 248 -5.62 4.75 21.71
CA LEU A 248 -4.16 4.87 21.74
C LEU A 248 -3.51 3.87 22.71
N ALA A 249 -4.10 3.69 23.89
CA ALA A 249 -3.63 2.69 24.86
C ALA A 249 -3.73 1.27 24.30
N CYS A 250 -4.81 0.95 23.60
CA CYS A 250 -4.99 -0.36 22.95
C CYS A 250 -3.97 -0.60 21.83
N TYR A 251 -3.71 0.39 20.96
CA TYR A 251 -2.68 0.26 19.93
C TYR A 251 -1.27 0.11 20.54
N ASN A 252 -0.96 0.84 21.60
CA ASN A 252 0.30 0.68 22.32
C ASN A 252 0.47 -0.74 22.84
N LYS A 253 -0.56 -1.29 23.50
CA LYS A 253 -0.53 -2.66 24.02
C LYS A 253 -0.41 -3.69 22.88
N ALA A 254 -1.08 -3.48 21.75
CA ALA A 254 -0.93 -4.35 20.57
C ALA A 254 0.52 -4.35 20.06
N LEU A 255 1.19 -3.18 20.07
CA LEU A 255 2.58 -3.01 19.64
C LEU A 255 3.60 -3.50 20.68
N GLU A 256 3.28 -3.48 21.97
CA GLU A 256 4.09 -4.15 23.02
C GLU A 256 4.10 -5.66 22.81
N ILE A 257 2.97 -6.25 22.42
CA ILE A 257 2.84 -7.69 22.14
C ILE A 257 3.52 -8.04 20.80
N ASN A 258 3.25 -7.26 19.76
CA ASN A 258 3.86 -7.44 18.44
C ASN A 258 4.40 -6.12 17.90
N PRO A 259 5.68 -5.80 18.11
CA PRO A 259 6.32 -4.58 17.61
C PRO A 259 6.34 -4.45 16.07
N HIS A 260 6.16 -5.56 15.35
CA HIS A 260 6.16 -5.60 13.89
C HIS A 260 4.75 -5.53 13.28
N HIS A 261 3.75 -5.09 14.03
CA HIS A 261 2.37 -4.94 13.54
C HIS A 261 2.21 -3.61 12.79
N ASP A 262 2.53 -3.59 11.49
CA ASP A 262 2.52 -2.39 10.64
C ASP A 262 1.14 -1.69 10.57
N ALA A 263 0.03 -2.46 10.55
CA ALA A 263 -1.31 -1.89 10.57
C ALA A 263 -1.63 -1.17 11.89
N ALA A 264 -1.16 -1.69 13.03
CA ALA A 264 -1.36 -1.03 14.32
C ALA A 264 -0.54 0.28 14.41
N LEU A 265 0.68 0.28 13.89
CA LEU A 265 1.50 1.49 13.76
C LEU A 265 0.81 2.53 12.88
N ASN A 266 0.28 2.11 11.72
CA ASN A 266 -0.44 3.02 10.83
C ASN A 266 -1.66 3.65 11.50
N ASN A 267 -2.51 2.85 12.17
CA ASN A 267 -3.72 3.36 12.82
C ASN A 267 -3.38 4.23 14.04
N LYS A 268 -2.35 3.84 14.83
CA LYS A 268 -1.80 4.70 15.88
C LYS A 268 -1.33 6.04 15.32
N GLY A 269 -0.61 6.03 14.19
CA GLY A 269 -0.16 7.24 13.51
C GLY A 269 -1.32 8.13 13.05
N LEU A 270 -2.39 7.54 12.49
CA LEU A 270 -3.58 8.26 12.07
C LEU A 270 -4.28 8.92 13.28
N LEU A 271 -4.43 8.18 14.36
CA LEU A 271 -5.00 8.68 15.60
C LEU A 271 -4.18 9.83 16.20
N LEU A 272 -2.85 9.68 16.26
CA LEU A 272 -1.93 10.73 16.73
C LEU A 272 -2.00 11.99 15.85
N SER A 273 -2.10 11.83 14.53
CA SER A 273 -2.30 12.95 13.60
C SER A 273 -3.59 13.71 13.89
N ASN A 274 -4.69 12.99 14.15
CA ASN A 274 -5.99 13.56 14.52
C ASN A 274 -5.98 14.24 15.91
N LEU A 275 -5.07 13.84 16.80
CA LEU A 275 -4.82 14.46 18.10
C LEU A 275 -3.84 15.66 18.02
N GLY A 276 -3.36 16.01 16.82
CA GLY A 276 -2.38 17.08 16.61
C GLY A 276 -0.93 16.71 16.93
N LYS A 277 -0.66 15.46 17.34
CA LYS A 277 0.68 14.94 17.65
C LYS A 277 1.40 14.46 16.38
N LYS A 278 1.70 15.38 15.49
CA LYS A 278 2.07 15.09 14.10
C LYS A 278 3.47 14.47 13.95
N GLU A 279 4.42 14.84 14.81
CA GLU A 279 5.78 14.26 14.82
C GLU A 279 5.72 12.78 15.24
N GLU A 280 4.96 12.46 16.30
CA GLU A 280 4.74 11.07 16.75
C GLU A 280 4.01 10.24 15.68
N ALA A 281 3.02 10.86 14.99
CA ALA A 281 2.30 10.23 13.89
C ALA A 281 3.24 9.86 12.73
N LEU A 282 4.12 10.79 12.36
CA LEU A 282 5.11 10.56 11.30
C LEU A 282 6.05 9.40 11.66
N ALA A 283 6.55 9.36 12.90
CA ALA A 283 7.40 8.27 13.38
C ALA A 283 6.69 6.90 13.26
N CYS A 284 5.40 6.84 13.60
CA CYS A 284 4.60 5.63 13.45
C CYS A 284 4.46 5.19 11.99
N TYR A 285 4.21 6.11 11.06
CA TYR A 285 4.11 5.78 9.64
C TYR A 285 5.45 5.29 9.08
N ILE A 286 6.56 5.93 9.47
CA ILE A 286 7.90 5.52 9.05
C ILE A 286 8.19 4.09 9.53
N GLN A 287 7.94 3.79 10.80
CA GLN A 287 8.12 2.44 11.33
C GLN A 287 7.25 1.41 10.61
N ALA A 288 5.98 1.73 10.32
CA ALA A 288 5.09 0.86 9.55
C ALA A 288 5.65 0.53 8.17
N ILE A 289 6.21 1.54 7.47
CA ILE A 289 6.82 1.37 6.14
C ILE A 289 8.12 0.57 6.23
N GLN A 290 8.94 0.77 7.26
CA GLN A 290 10.18 0.01 7.49
C GLN A 290 9.89 -1.49 7.71
N ILE A 291 8.82 -1.81 8.44
CA ILE A 291 8.38 -3.18 8.70
C ILE A 291 7.80 -3.80 7.44
N ASN A 292 6.94 -3.07 6.74
CA ASN A 292 6.26 -3.51 5.54
C ASN A 292 6.35 -2.44 4.45
N ALA A 293 7.35 -2.56 3.59
CA ALA A 293 7.56 -1.65 2.47
C ALA A 293 6.38 -1.65 1.46
N GLY A 294 5.52 -2.68 1.47
CA GLY A 294 4.29 -2.75 0.70
C GLY A 294 3.09 -2.03 1.32
N ASN A 295 3.21 -1.43 2.51
CA ASN A 295 2.10 -0.77 3.19
C ASN A 295 1.76 0.60 2.54
N GLU A 296 1.00 0.56 1.44
CA GLU A 296 0.60 1.77 0.70
C GLU A 296 -0.28 2.73 1.49
N ILE A 297 -1.01 2.21 2.49
CA ILE A 297 -1.84 3.05 3.37
C ILE A 297 -0.94 3.93 4.24
N ALA A 298 0.08 3.34 4.87
CA ALA A 298 1.04 4.09 5.67
C ALA A 298 1.84 5.10 4.81
N LYS A 299 2.26 4.71 3.60
CA LYS A 299 2.91 5.62 2.65
C LYS A 299 2.02 6.81 2.29
N ARG A 300 0.75 6.56 1.97
CA ARG A 300 -0.23 7.61 1.65
C ARG A 300 -0.48 8.53 2.85
N ASN A 301 -0.71 7.97 4.04
CA ASN A 301 -0.96 8.74 5.25
C ASN A 301 0.25 9.61 5.62
N ARG A 302 1.47 9.06 5.51
CA ARG A 302 2.71 9.83 5.67
C ARG A 302 2.78 11.00 4.68
N ARG A 303 2.56 10.74 3.38
CA ARG A 303 2.59 11.79 2.34
C ARG A 303 1.55 12.87 2.60
N SER A 304 0.32 12.48 2.97
CA SER A 304 -0.76 13.40 3.31
C SER A 304 -0.40 14.27 4.52
N LEU A 305 0.22 13.68 5.55
CA LEU A 305 0.66 14.41 6.74
C LEU A 305 1.73 15.45 6.39
N VAL A 306 2.79 15.04 5.71
CA VAL A 306 3.90 15.93 5.30
C VAL A 306 3.43 16.96 4.26
N GLY A 307 2.44 16.63 3.43
CA GLY A 307 1.81 17.56 2.48
C GLY A 307 0.84 18.55 3.12
N SER A 308 0.58 18.49 4.43
CA SER A 308 -0.39 19.37 5.10
C SER A 308 0.27 20.63 5.67
N LYS A 309 -0.45 21.76 5.58
CA LYS A 309 0.00 23.04 6.18
C LYS A 309 0.20 22.89 7.69
N GLU A 310 -0.77 22.26 8.34
CA GLU A 310 -0.81 22.08 9.77
C GLU A 310 0.37 21.26 10.30
N PHE A 311 0.98 20.41 9.49
CA PHE A 311 2.21 19.68 9.83
C PHE A 311 3.38 20.67 9.96
N TRP A 312 3.59 21.50 8.96
CA TRP A 312 4.72 22.45 8.91
C TRP A 312 4.57 23.60 9.91
N ASP A 313 3.33 24.06 10.14
CA ASP A 313 3.04 25.09 11.16
C ASP A 313 3.30 24.58 12.59
N GLY A 314 3.18 23.28 12.83
CA GLY A 314 3.40 22.64 14.13
C GLY A 314 4.79 22.09 14.36
N LEU A 315 5.62 22.01 13.32
CA LEU A 315 6.98 21.45 13.43
C LEU A 315 7.90 22.44 14.16
N SER A 316 8.52 22.01 15.25
CA SER A 316 9.48 22.85 15.97
C SER A 316 10.75 23.08 15.13
N GLU A 317 11.37 24.26 15.25
CA GLU A 317 12.63 24.58 14.53
C GLU A 317 13.78 23.62 14.89
N ASN A 318 13.70 22.95 16.03
CA ASN A 318 14.67 21.99 16.54
C ASN A 318 14.24 20.53 16.36
N SER A 319 13.18 20.26 15.61
CA SER A 319 12.71 18.89 15.38
C SER A 319 13.80 18.07 14.70
N GLN A 320 14.22 16.98 15.36
CA GLN A 320 15.18 16.00 14.82
C GLN A 320 14.46 14.80 14.20
N VAL A 321 13.18 14.96 13.83
CA VAL A 321 12.39 13.87 13.26
C VAL A 321 13.03 13.43 11.95
N ASP A 322 13.38 12.16 11.86
CA ASP A 322 13.78 11.52 10.61
C ASP A 322 12.57 11.41 9.68
N LEU A 323 12.36 12.45 8.90
CA LEU A 323 11.23 12.57 7.99
C LEU A 323 11.26 11.55 6.84
N TRP A 324 12.39 10.85 6.62
CA TRP A 324 12.71 10.25 5.34
C TRP A 324 13.11 8.78 5.37
N SER A 325 13.33 8.22 6.53
CA SER A 325 13.53 6.79 6.68
C SER A 325 12.33 6.06 6.06
N GLY A 326 12.54 5.37 4.95
CA GLY A 326 11.49 4.71 4.17
C GLY A 326 10.83 5.57 3.07
N ASP A 327 11.35 6.79 2.76
CA ASP A 327 10.93 7.54 1.58
C ASP A 327 11.56 6.96 0.32
N GLU A 328 10.73 6.41 -0.58
CA GLU A 328 11.22 5.86 -1.85
C GLU A 328 11.83 6.96 -2.72
N ASP A 329 11.24 8.16 -2.74
CA ASP A 329 11.72 9.28 -3.53
C ASP A 329 13.10 9.73 -3.04
N PHE A 330 13.29 9.83 -1.72
CA PHE A 330 14.58 10.13 -1.12
C PHE A 330 15.61 9.02 -1.37
N ASN A 331 15.24 7.75 -1.20
CA ASN A 331 16.14 6.62 -1.38
C ASN A 331 16.63 6.48 -2.83
N VAL A 332 15.75 6.74 -3.81
CA VAL A 332 16.13 6.74 -5.24
C VAL A 332 17.11 7.88 -5.55
N LEU A 333 16.91 9.07 -4.96
CA LEU A 333 17.75 10.24 -5.19
C LEU A 333 19.05 10.20 -4.38
N ALA A 334 19.03 9.61 -3.17
CA ALA A 334 20.12 9.53 -2.20
C ALA A 334 20.94 8.24 -2.29
N SER A 335 21.14 7.67 -3.48
CA SER A 335 21.90 6.41 -3.64
C SER A 335 23.24 6.45 -2.92
N ARG A 336 23.61 5.32 -2.26
CA ARG A 336 24.87 5.20 -1.47
C ARG A 336 26.13 5.60 -2.26
N GLU A 337 26.14 5.43 -3.57
CA GLU A 337 27.24 5.83 -4.45
C GLU A 337 27.45 7.36 -4.48
N LYS A 338 26.36 8.13 -4.44
CA LYS A 338 26.39 9.59 -4.53
C LYS A 338 26.73 10.26 -3.22
N LEU A 339 26.22 9.71 -2.12
CA LEU A 339 26.49 10.20 -0.75
C LEU A 339 27.74 9.59 -0.12
N GLY A 340 28.34 8.59 -0.77
CA GLY A 340 29.57 7.93 -0.31
C GLY A 340 30.72 8.91 -0.13
N GLY A 341 31.22 9.05 1.12
CA GLY A 341 32.32 9.96 1.49
C GLY A 341 31.90 11.41 1.76
N CYS A 342 30.61 11.70 1.92
CA CYS A 342 30.13 12.92 2.57
C CYS A 342 30.30 12.81 4.10
N SER A 343 30.59 13.91 4.77
CA SER A 343 30.69 13.94 6.23
C SER A 343 29.30 13.79 6.89
N GLY A 344 29.25 13.40 8.16
CA GLY A 344 27.98 13.37 8.90
C GLY A 344 27.28 14.74 8.94
N LYS A 345 28.04 15.84 8.94
CA LYS A 345 27.50 17.21 8.84
C LYS A 345 26.89 17.45 7.48
N ASP A 346 27.55 17.04 6.38
CA ASP A 346 27.02 17.18 5.03
C ASP A 346 25.70 16.41 4.88
N LEU A 347 25.65 15.15 5.36
CA LEU A 347 24.46 14.32 5.32
C LEU A 347 23.28 14.93 6.07
N SER A 348 23.54 15.51 7.25
CA SER A 348 22.52 16.23 8.02
C SER A 348 21.99 17.46 7.27
N CYS A 349 22.87 18.23 6.64
CA CYS A 349 22.45 19.39 5.86
C CYS A 349 21.69 19.00 4.58
N ILE A 350 22.11 17.96 3.88
CA ILE A 350 21.42 17.41 2.72
C ILE A 350 19.99 16.97 3.11
N HIS A 351 19.86 16.29 4.24
CA HIS A 351 18.56 15.89 4.77
C HIS A 351 17.65 17.09 5.04
N ARG A 352 18.19 18.14 5.68
CA ARG A 352 17.45 19.39 5.93
C ARG A 352 17.10 20.13 4.62
N LEU A 353 17.97 20.09 3.60
CA LEU A 353 17.66 20.62 2.27
C LEU A 353 16.47 19.93 1.65
N TRP A 354 16.38 18.60 1.79
CA TRP A 354 15.24 17.83 1.32
C TRP A 354 13.93 18.25 2.04
N VAL A 355 13.99 18.42 3.36
CA VAL A 355 12.86 18.92 4.16
C VAL A 355 12.36 20.28 3.66
N GLU A 356 13.29 21.23 3.46
CA GLU A 356 12.95 22.57 2.99
C GLU A 356 12.40 22.56 1.56
N GLN A 357 12.88 21.66 0.70
CA GLN A 357 12.31 21.47 -0.63
C GLN A 357 10.83 21.07 -0.54
N TYR A 358 10.49 20.08 0.27
CA TYR A 358 9.09 19.64 0.42
C TYR A 358 8.21 20.72 1.05
N ARG A 359 8.72 21.44 2.03
CA ARG A 359 8.04 22.59 2.60
C ARG A 359 7.73 23.65 1.54
N LEU A 360 8.71 23.96 0.71
CA LEU A 360 8.54 24.92 -0.37
C LEU A 360 7.56 24.39 -1.44
N LEU A 361 7.65 23.12 -1.83
CA LEU A 361 6.68 22.49 -2.74
C LEU A 361 5.25 22.59 -2.23
N TYR A 362 5.05 22.35 -0.92
CA TYR A 362 3.75 22.55 -0.30
C TYR A 362 3.27 24.00 -0.43
N LEU A 363 4.13 24.97 -0.10
CA LEU A 363 3.80 26.40 -0.22
C LEU A 363 3.51 26.83 -1.65
N LEU A 364 4.16 26.22 -2.63
CA LEU A 364 3.97 26.47 -4.06
C LEU A 364 2.82 25.68 -4.66
N SER A 365 2.22 24.75 -3.95
CA SER A 365 1.09 23.98 -4.47
C SER A 365 -0.08 24.89 -4.85
N ALA A 366 -0.68 24.61 -5.99
CA ALA A 366 -1.81 25.34 -6.52
C ALA A 366 -3.12 24.60 -6.27
N ASP A 367 -4.10 25.30 -5.76
CA ASP A 367 -5.48 24.84 -5.60
C ASP A 367 -6.39 25.78 -6.39
N LEU A 368 -6.53 25.52 -7.68
CA LEU A 368 -7.30 26.30 -8.61
C LEU A 368 -8.46 25.48 -9.17
N GLU A 369 -9.63 26.09 -9.29
CA GLU A 369 -10.81 25.43 -9.88
C GLU A 369 -10.59 25.07 -11.35
N GLN A 370 -9.90 25.95 -12.08
CA GLN A 370 -9.63 25.82 -13.51
C GLN A 370 -8.21 26.25 -13.84
N VAL A 371 -7.58 25.54 -14.78
CA VAL A 371 -6.31 25.93 -15.39
C VAL A 371 -6.32 25.67 -16.88
N GLY A 372 -5.56 26.45 -17.63
CA GLY A 372 -5.46 26.37 -19.08
C GLY A 372 -4.18 25.69 -19.54
N HIS A 373 -4.27 24.81 -20.52
CA HIS A 373 -3.14 24.28 -21.29
C HIS A 373 -3.25 24.78 -22.75
N TYR A 374 -2.27 25.57 -23.16
CA TYR A 374 -2.27 26.14 -24.51
C TYR A 374 -1.60 25.17 -25.50
N THR A 375 -2.29 24.89 -26.61
CA THR A 375 -1.83 23.90 -27.59
C THR A 375 -2.37 24.17 -28.98
N SER A 376 -2.02 23.36 -29.96
CA SER A 376 -2.55 23.43 -31.32
C SER A 376 -3.81 22.59 -31.49
N SER A 377 -4.61 22.90 -32.51
CA SER A 377 -5.80 22.11 -32.86
C SER A 377 -5.45 20.64 -33.18
N MET A 378 -4.30 20.41 -33.81
CA MET A 378 -3.82 19.07 -34.15
C MET A 378 -3.53 18.22 -32.89
N VAL A 379 -2.91 18.82 -31.84
CA VAL A 379 -2.68 18.13 -30.56
C VAL A 379 -4.02 17.83 -29.87
N PHE A 380 -4.96 18.78 -29.87
CA PHE A 380 -6.29 18.57 -29.31
C PHE A 380 -7.04 17.45 -30.03
N GLU A 381 -7.00 17.42 -31.37
CA GLU A 381 -7.60 16.33 -32.14
C GLU A 381 -6.99 14.97 -31.79
N THR A 382 -5.66 14.92 -31.56
CA THR A 382 -4.96 13.71 -31.14
C THR A 382 -5.42 13.25 -29.74
N LEU A 383 -5.60 14.17 -28.80
CA LEU A 383 -6.09 13.86 -27.45
C LEU A 383 -7.52 13.27 -27.47
N LEU A 384 -8.33 13.58 -28.47
CA LEU A 384 -9.68 13.06 -28.65
C LEU A 384 -9.75 11.76 -29.48
N GLN A 385 -8.62 11.22 -29.93
CA GLN A 385 -8.59 9.92 -30.61
C GLN A 385 -8.53 8.80 -29.58
N LYS A 386 -9.13 7.65 -29.91
CA LYS A 386 -8.99 6.42 -29.10
C LYS A 386 -7.56 5.89 -29.25
N GLN A 387 -7.00 5.41 -28.15
CA GLN A 387 -5.65 4.85 -28.11
C GLN A 387 -5.58 3.53 -28.90
N THR A 388 -6.63 2.70 -28.79
CA THR A 388 -6.88 1.50 -29.61
C THR A 388 -8.38 1.35 -29.85
N GLU A 389 -8.79 0.59 -30.86
CA GLU A 389 -10.23 0.32 -31.10
C GLU A 389 -10.88 -0.46 -29.94
N THR A 390 -10.08 -1.15 -29.14
CA THR A 390 -10.52 -2.02 -28.02
C THR A 390 -10.65 -1.30 -26.69
N ASP A 391 -9.85 -0.29 -26.39
CA ASP A 391 -9.74 0.27 -25.02
C ASP A 391 -10.74 1.39 -24.70
N GLY A 392 -11.32 2.03 -25.70
CA GLY A 392 -12.33 3.09 -25.48
C GLY A 392 -11.83 4.38 -24.82
N HIS A 393 -10.54 4.48 -24.46
CA HIS A 393 -9.94 5.64 -23.79
C HIS A 393 -9.37 6.66 -24.78
N ALA A 394 -9.40 7.95 -24.41
CA ALA A 394 -8.75 9.03 -25.14
C ALA A 394 -7.22 8.92 -25.00
N ASN A 395 -6.49 9.51 -25.97
CA ASN A 395 -5.04 9.63 -25.83
C ASN A 395 -4.68 10.51 -24.61
N PRO A 396 -3.65 10.13 -23.85
CA PRO A 396 -3.22 10.89 -22.69
C PRO A 396 -2.52 12.20 -23.09
N LEU A 397 -2.61 13.22 -22.22
CA LEU A 397 -1.74 14.39 -22.30
C LEU A 397 -0.29 13.94 -22.10
N SER A 398 0.64 14.39 -22.92
CA SER A 398 2.04 14.01 -22.82
C SER A 398 2.83 14.95 -21.90
N LEU A 399 3.54 14.36 -20.93
CA LEU A 399 4.60 15.04 -20.21
C LEU A 399 5.88 14.95 -21.04
N CYS A 400 6.59 16.07 -21.21
CA CYS A 400 7.79 16.13 -22.03
C CYS A 400 9.02 16.52 -21.20
N SER A 401 10.20 16.09 -21.66
CA SER A 401 11.47 16.50 -21.06
C SER A 401 11.79 17.97 -21.36
N LEU A 402 12.75 18.55 -20.63
CA LEU A 402 13.23 19.92 -20.80
C LEU A 402 13.65 20.26 -22.24
N ALA A 403 14.01 19.27 -23.05
CA ALA A 403 14.38 19.50 -24.45
C ALA A 403 13.23 20.11 -25.27
N ALA A 404 11.99 20.01 -24.80
CA ALA A 404 10.83 20.64 -25.43
C ALA A 404 10.45 22.00 -24.82
N ALA A 405 11.16 22.45 -23.78
CA ALA A 405 10.89 23.74 -23.13
C ALA A 405 11.28 24.94 -24.02
N ASN A 406 10.52 26.02 -23.92
CA ASN A 406 10.80 27.25 -24.64
C ASN A 406 11.94 28.09 -24.04
N ASP A 407 12.19 27.92 -22.73
CA ASP A 407 13.25 28.64 -22.03
C ASP A 407 14.60 27.91 -22.15
N PRO A 408 15.58 28.48 -22.88
CA PRO A 408 16.90 27.86 -23.04
C PRO A 408 17.71 27.79 -21.75
N THR A 409 17.37 28.61 -20.75
CA THR A 409 18.04 28.66 -19.43
C THR A 409 17.41 27.72 -18.41
N GLU A 410 16.28 27.11 -18.74
CA GLU A 410 15.54 26.25 -17.83
C GLU A 410 16.40 25.11 -17.26
N GLY A 411 16.32 24.91 -15.95
CA GLY A 411 17.14 23.95 -15.23
C GLY A 411 18.52 24.47 -14.79
N THR A 412 18.95 25.65 -15.26
CA THR A 412 20.21 26.30 -14.83
C THR A 412 19.99 27.50 -13.91
N VAL A 413 18.84 28.17 -14.00
CA VAL A 413 18.50 29.34 -13.19
C VAL A 413 18.51 29.03 -11.68
N PHE A 414 18.09 27.84 -11.30
CA PHE A 414 18.13 27.42 -9.92
C PHE A 414 19.56 27.29 -9.36
N GLN A 415 20.54 26.94 -10.20
CA GLN A 415 21.95 26.92 -9.79
C GLN A 415 22.47 28.33 -9.53
N ALA A 416 22.11 29.30 -10.40
CA ALA A 416 22.43 30.70 -10.19
C ALA A 416 21.77 31.25 -8.91
N PHE A 417 20.53 30.86 -8.65
CA PHE A 417 19.84 31.16 -7.41
C PHE A 417 20.60 30.68 -6.14
N LEU A 418 21.12 29.45 -6.16
CA LEU A 418 21.83 28.87 -5.01
C LEU A 418 23.20 29.52 -4.77
N LYS A 419 23.98 29.78 -5.85
CA LYS A 419 25.36 30.27 -5.76
C LYS A 419 25.48 31.80 -5.85
N GLN A 420 24.41 32.51 -6.12
CA GLN A 420 24.39 33.96 -6.37
C GLN A 420 25.34 34.39 -7.53
N ASP A 421 25.67 33.47 -8.41
CA ASP A 421 26.56 33.68 -9.56
C ASP A 421 25.74 33.84 -10.86
N CYS A 422 26.45 34.20 -11.94
CA CYS A 422 25.87 34.17 -13.28
C CYS A 422 25.42 32.77 -13.66
N LEU A 423 24.50 32.67 -14.65
CA LEU A 423 24.00 31.41 -15.14
C LEU A 423 25.14 30.45 -15.54
N PRO A 424 25.18 29.22 -15.03
CA PRO A 424 26.21 28.26 -15.40
C PRO A 424 26.08 27.85 -16.87
N SER A 425 27.20 27.59 -17.52
CA SER A 425 27.27 27.22 -18.93
C SER A 425 26.78 25.81 -19.27
N GLN A 426 26.59 24.97 -18.26
CA GLN A 426 26.22 23.56 -18.45
C GLN A 426 25.08 23.12 -17.53
N ARG A 427 24.16 22.34 -18.10
CA ARG A 427 23.10 21.66 -17.33
C ARG A 427 23.69 20.51 -16.52
N ILE A 428 23.19 20.30 -15.30
CA ILE A 428 23.54 19.14 -14.49
C ILE A 428 22.87 17.91 -15.12
N GLN A 429 23.66 16.89 -15.43
CA GLN A 429 23.12 15.60 -15.83
C GLN A 429 22.56 14.86 -14.62
N SER A 430 21.34 14.38 -14.72
CA SER A 430 20.68 13.53 -13.73
C SER A 430 20.51 12.11 -14.27
N HIS A 431 20.49 11.12 -13.39
CA HIS A 431 20.14 9.75 -13.74
C HIS A 431 18.62 9.54 -13.90
N LEU A 432 17.84 10.58 -13.61
CA LEU A 432 16.38 10.60 -13.79
C LEU A 432 15.99 11.52 -14.94
N ALA A 433 15.07 11.05 -15.76
CA ALA A 433 14.35 11.92 -16.69
C ALA A 433 13.27 12.69 -15.91
N VAL A 434 13.32 14.03 -15.99
CA VAL A 434 12.25 14.88 -15.47
C VAL A 434 11.35 15.24 -16.61
N LEU A 435 10.10 14.86 -16.50
CA LEU A 435 9.05 15.15 -17.47
C LEU A 435 8.06 16.12 -16.85
N GLN A 436 7.62 17.08 -17.63
CA GLN A 436 6.73 18.14 -17.18
C GLN A 436 5.65 18.49 -18.20
N ALA A 437 4.55 19.02 -17.72
CA ALA A 437 3.60 19.76 -18.53
C ALA A 437 3.32 21.12 -17.88
N SER A 438 3.23 22.14 -18.71
CA SER A 438 3.00 23.51 -18.29
C SER A 438 1.54 23.90 -18.46
N PHE A 439 1.01 24.58 -17.46
CA PHE A 439 -0.34 25.12 -17.41
C PHE A 439 -0.26 26.61 -17.11
N SER A 440 -1.33 27.34 -17.29
CA SER A 440 -1.41 28.74 -16.94
C SER A 440 -2.71 29.06 -16.20
N SER A 441 -2.63 29.92 -15.21
CA SER A 441 -3.81 30.52 -14.59
C SER A 441 -4.39 31.66 -15.44
N ALA A 442 -3.64 32.16 -16.42
CA ALA A 442 -4.08 33.20 -17.35
C ALA A 442 -4.88 32.59 -18.51
N ILE A 443 -6.08 32.12 -18.21
CA ILE A 443 -7.01 31.56 -19.20
C ILE A 443 -7.45 32.69 -20.14
N ASP A 444 -7.47 32.43 -21.46
CA ASP A 444 -7.81 33.41 -22.50
C ASP A 444 -6.83 34.62 -22.59
N SER A 445 -5.53 34.35 -22.44
CA SER A 445 -4.48 35.38 -22.58
C SER A 445 -3.92 35.43 -24.00
N LEU A 446 -3.88 36.62 -24.58
CA LEU A 446 -3.28 36.83 -25.91
C LEU A 446 -1.79 36.42 -25.93
N ASN A 447 -1.05 36.77 -24.87
CA ASN A 447 0.38 36.42 -24.79
C ASN A 447 0.57 34.90 -24.76
N GLN A 448 -0.29 34.18 -24.05
CA GLN A 448 -0.24 32.70 -24.01
C GLN A 448 -0.57 32.12 -25.40
N PHE A 449 -1.55 32.65 -26.13
CA PHE A 449 -1.82 32.24 -27.51
C PHE A 449 -0.68 32.57 -28.47
N ARG A 450 0.06 33.64 -28.23
CA ARG A 450 1.24 34.00 -28.99
C ARG A 450 2.41 33.07 -28.75
N LEU A 451 2.64 32.70 -27.49
CA LEU A 451 3.79 31.90 -27.11
C LEU A 451 3.55 30.40 -27.34
N TYR A 452 2.41 29.88 -26.95
CA TYR A 452 2.15 28.45 -26.85
C TYR A 452 1.00 27.97 -27.73
N GLY A 453 -0.07 28.74 -27.86
CA GLY A 453 -1.25 28.38 -28.63
C GLY A 453 -1.08 28.69 -30.13
N LYS A 454 -0.14 28.02 -30.81
CA LYS A 454 0.11 28.23 -32.25
C LYS A 454 -0.38 27.02 -33.06
N ASN A 455 -0.98 27.31 -34.20
CA ASN A 455 -1.27 26.30 -35.21
C ASN A 455 -0.45 26.58 -36.48
N LYS A 456 0.36 25.62 -36.93
CA LYS A 456 1.29 25.77 -38.05
C LYS A 456 2.22 26.99 -37.94
N GLY A 457 2.58 27.40 -36.72
CA GLY A 457 3.48 28.55 -36.49
C GLY A 457 2.80 29.91 -36.42
N GLU A 458 1.52 30.04 -36.77
CA GLU A 458 0.79 31.31 -36.66
C GLU A 458 0.32 31.62 -35.24
N GLU A 459 0.68 32.79 -34.74
CA GLU A 459 0.28 33.26 -33.41
C GLU A 459 -1.23 33.52 -33.31
N GLY A 460 -1.83 33.17 -32.19
CA GLY A 460 -3.26 33.39 -31.92
C GLY A 460 -4.20 32.43 -32.64
N THR A 461 -3.68 31.38 -33.24
CA THR A 461 -4.44 30.36 -33.99
C THR A 461 -4.59 29.04 -33.23
N GLY A 462 -4.02 28.90 -32.04
CA GLY A 462 -4.09 27.70 -31.22
C GLY A 462 -5.32 27.59 -30.33
N LEU A 463 -5.28 26.70 -29.40
CA LEU A 463 -6.36 26.43 -28.43
C LEU A 463 -5.85 26.56 -27.01
N CYS A 464 -6.73 26.95 -26.09
CA CYS A 464 -6.56 26.78 -24.67
C CYS A 464 -7.54 25.72 -24.18
N LEU A 465 -7.01 24.61 -23.67
CA LEU A 465 -7.80 23.56 -23.05
C LEU A 465 -7.91 23.85 -21.55
N VAL A 466 -9.12 24.02 -21.05
CA VAL A 466 -9.37 24.37 -19.66
C VAL A 466 -9.76 23.08 -18.90
N PHE A 467 -8.92 22.71 -17.96
CA PHE A 467 -9.10 21.54 -17.10
C PHE A 467 -9.65 21.93 -15.75
N ASN A 468 -10.53 21.12 -15.22
CA ASN A 468 -11.04 21.27 -13.86
C ASN A 468 -10.04 20.75 -12.82
N ARG A 469 -10.29 21.07 -11.53
CA ARG A 469 -9.44 20.72 -10.43
C ARG A 469 -9.24 19.21 -10.25
N SER A 470 -10.23 18.41 -10.59
CA SER A 470 -10.15 16.93 -10.41
C SER A 470 -9.11 16.25 -11.30
N PHE A 471 -8.55 16.97 -12.28
CA PHE A 471 -7.45 16.49 -13.11
C PHE A 471 -6.13 16.36 -12.35
N PHE A 472 -5.98 17.04 -11.22
CA PHE A 472 -4.76 17.12 -10.43
C PHE A 472 -4.91 16.43 -9.09
N ALA A 473 -3.80 15.92 -8.53
CA ALA A 473 -3.75 15.43 -7.16
C ALA A 473 -3.66 16.59 -6.16
N LYS A 474 -4.04 16.35 -4.92
CA LYS A 474 -3.67 17.22 -3.82
C LYS A 474 -2.20 17.04 -3.44
N PRO A 475 -1.55 18.07 -2.88
CA PRO A 475 -0.19 17.93 -2.35
C PRO A 475 -0.12 16.77 -1.35
N GLY A 476 0.91 15.94 -1.47
CA GLY A 476 1.14 14.80 -0.59
C GLY A 476 0.31 13.53 -0.88
N GLU A 477 -0.67 13.57 -1.79
CA GLU A 477 -1.47 12.37 -2.12
C GLU A 477 -0.70 11.34 -2.96
N THR A 478 0.26 11.79 -3.77
CA THR A 478 1.03 10.92 -4.67
C THR A 478 2.53 11.22 -4.62
N SER A 479 3.37 10.19 -4.81
CA SER A 479 4.79 10.38 -5.06
C SER A 479 5.02 10.99 -6.45
N MET A 480 6.05 11.80 -6.62
CA MET A 480 6.45 12.35 -7.92
C MET A 480 7.34 11.40 -8.71
N ILE A 481 7.98 10.44 -8.06
CA ILE A 481 8.79 9.41 -8.73
C ILE A 481 7.87 8.30 -9.21
N ALA A 482 7.91 8.01 -10.50
CA ALA A 482 7.28 6.85 -11.08
C ALA A 482 8.17 5.63 -10.83
N VAL A 483 8.03 5.01 -9.65
CA VAL A 483 8.62 3.70 -9.37
C VAL A 483 7.64 2.64 -9.82
N GLN A 484 8.07 1.77 -10.74
CA GLN A 484 7.30 0.56 -11.03
C GLN A 484 7.41 -0.38 -9.83
N LYS A 485 6.28 -0.89 -9.34
CA LYS A 485 6.30 -2.06 -8.48
C LYS A 485 6.70 -3.24 -9.34
N GLU A 486 7.67 -4.02 -8.90
CA GLU A 486 7.85 -5.38 -9.36
C GLU A 486 6.53 -6.13 -9.14
N ASP A 487 6.06 -6.76 -10.18
CA ASP A 487 4.72 -7.31 -10.35
C ASP A 487 4.27 -8.27 -9.24
N ASP A 488 3.06 -8.04 -8.80
CA ASP A 488 2.16 -9.15 -8.50
C ASP A 488 1.71 -9.79 -9.83
N SER A 489 2.52 -10.72 -10.34
CA SER A 489 2.35 -11.42 -11.62
C SER A 489 1.13 -12.37 -11.66
N SER A 490 0.21 -12.24 -10.68
CA SER A 490 -0.97 -13.10 -10.55
C SER A 490 -2.27 -12.52 -11.13
N SER A 491 -2.32 -11.27 -11.56
CA SER A 491 -3.59 -10.66 -12.00
C SER A 491 -3.71 -10.28 -13.48
N GLY A 492 -2.65 -10.41 -14.29
CA GLY A 492 -2.77 -10.21 -15.76
C GLY A 492 -3.32 -8.85 -16.22
N LYS A 493 -3.44 -7.86 -15.31
CA LYS A 493 -3.85 -6.50 -15.63
C LYS A 493 -2.61 -5.64 -15.68
N GLU A 494 -2.29 -5.09 -16.86
CA GLU A 494 -1.41 -3.93 -16.97
C GLU A 494 -1.90 -2.87 -15.97
N THR A 495 -1.12 -2.64 -14.91
CA THR A 495 -1.40 -1.56 -13.97
C THR A 495 -1.21 -0.26 -14.73
N ASP A 496 -2.31 0.42 -15.02
CA ASP A 496 -2.29 1.73 -15.66
C ASP A 496 -1.51 2.71 -14.76
N MET A 497 -0.25 3.00 -15.16
CA MET A 497 0.68 3.86 -14.45
C MET A 497 0.28 5.34 -14.45
N ARG A 498 -0.85 5.67 -15.07
CA ARG A 498 -1.38 7.03 -15.16
C ARG A 498 -2.00 7.44 -13.82
N ARG A 499 -1.32 8.31 -13.10
CA ARG A 499 -1.76 8.84 -11.81
C ARG A 499 -1.87 10.35 -11.84
N LYS A 500 -2.79 10.89 -11.03
CA LYS A 500 -2.89 12.34 -10.83
C LYS A 500 -1.63 12.84 -10.11
N LEU A 501 -1.10 13.96 -10.56
CA LEU A 501 0.07 14.61 -9.97
C LEU A 501 -0.31 15.99 -9.44
N PRO A 502 0.34 16.48 -8.37
CA PRO A 502 0.11 17.82 -7.85
C PRO A 502 0.54 18.90 -8.84
N LEU A 503 -0.13 20.04 -8.78
CA LEU A 503 0.17 21.21 -9.59
C LEU A 503 0.90 22.24 -8.73
N TYR A 504 1.98 22.83 -9.26
CA TYR A 504 2.84 23.77 -8.54
C TYR A 504 2.99 25.09 -9.31
N TRP A 505 3.01 26.21 -8.57
CA TRP A 505 3.41 27.50 -9.10
C TRP A 505 4.89 27.54 -9.38
N VAL A 506 5.27 28.18 -10.50
CA VAL A 506 6.67 28.47 -10.85
C VAL A 506 7.11 29.74 -10.14
N LEU A 507 8.32 29.71 -9.59
CA LEU A 507 9.02 30.89 -9.07
C LEU A 507 9.91 31.47 -10.18
N TYR A 508 10.01 32.80 -10.23
CA TYR A 508 10.82 33.49 -11.22
C TYR A 508 11.97 34.22 -10.52
N TYR A 509 13.20 33.88 -10.88
CA TYR A 509 14.40 34.47 -10.31
C TYR A 509 15.07 35.42 -11.27
N ASP A 510 15.27 36.68 -10.86
CA ASP A 510 16.06 37.68 -11.58
C ASP A 510 17.51 37.62 -11.12
N CYS A 511 18.35 37.05 -11.96
CA CYS A 511 19.78 36.91 -11.67
C CYS A 511 20.49 38.27 -11.48
N SER A 512 20.01 39.34 -12.09
CA SER A 512 20.63 40.67 -12.04
C SER A 512 20.36 41.40 -10.71
N SER A 513 19.13 41.36 -10.23
CA SER A 513 18.71 42.01 -8.99
C SER A 513 18.74 41.08 -7.76
N GLY A 514 18.76 39.76 -7.99
CA GLY A 514 18.61 38.75 -6.94
C GLY A 514 17.19 38.63 -6.39
N ARG A 515 16.19 39.22 -7.06
CA ARG A 515 14.79 39.14 -6.66
C ARG A 515 14.15 37.85 -7.08
N VAL A 516 13.22 37.35 -6.26
CA VAL A 516 12.34 36.23 -6.60
C VAL A 516 10.93 36.76 -6.79
N HIS A 517 10.30 36.46 -7.93
CA HIS A 517 8.93 36.81 -8.23
C HIS A 517 8.03 35.57 -8.09
N TYR A 518 6.85 35.78 -7.51
CA TYR A 518 5.81 34.77 -7.35
C TYR A 518 4.49 35.38 -7.83
N THR A 519 3.90 34.80 -8.87
CA THR A 519 2.76 35.39 -9.59
C THR A 519 1.53 34.49 -9.54
N PRO A 520 0.94 34.23 -8.34
CA PRO A 520 -0.24 33.39 -8.23
C PRO A 520 -1.48 34.11 -8.80
N ALA A 521 -2.18 33.46 -9.71
CA ALA A 521 -3.42 33.95 -10.32
C ALA A 521 -3.34 35.39 -10.83
N CYS A 522 -4.04 36.34 -10.21
CA CYS A 522 -4.10 37.73 -10.65
C CYS A 522 -3.12 38.65 -9.91
N SER A 523 -2.32 38.12 -9.00
CA SER A 523 -1.41 38.91 -8.17
C SER A 523 0.05 38.71 -8.59
N GLU A 524 0.87 39.72 -8.36
CA GLU A 524 2.31 39.64 -8.54
C GLU A 524 2.95 40.05 -7.21
N TYR A 525 3.83 39.20 -6.70
CA TYR A 525 4.55 39.42 -5.46
C TYR A 525 6.06 39.27 -5.70
N SER A 526 6.87 39.96 -4.91
CA SER A 526 8.32 39.82 -4.99
C SER A 526 8.97 39.74 -3.61
N LEU A 527 10.07 38.99 -3.56
CA LEU A 527 10.99 38.94 -2.44
C LEU A 527 12.31 39.60 -2.87
N ASN A 528 12.89 40.41 -1.99
CA ASN A 528 14.19 41.01 -2.26
C ASN A 528 15.33 39.96 -2.19
N ARG A 529 16.59 40.37 -2.38
CA ARG A 529 17.77 39.51 -2.36
C ARG A 529 17.93 38.75 -1.02
N ASP A 530 17.43 39.30 0.06
CA ASP A 530 17.46 38.69 1.41
C ASP A 530 16.19 37.88 1.73
N PHE A 531 15.33 37.71 0.71
CA PHE A 531 14.03 36.99 0.78
C PHE A 531 12.99 37.65 1.68
N ASN A 532 13.09 38.95 1.90
CA ASN A 532 12.02 39.71 2.56
C ASN A 532 10.97 40.16 1.53
N VAL A 533 9.71 40.19 1.96
CA VAL A 533 8.58 40.65 1.15
C VAL A 533 8.73 42.12 0.78
N CYS A 534 8.59 42.46 -0.51
CA CYS A 534 8.77 43.81 -1.01
C CYS A 534 7.50 44.68 -0.96
N GLU A 535 6.33 44.05 -0.97
CA GLU A 535 5.03 44.74 -1.01
C GLU A 535 4.54 45.11 0.38
N ASP A 536 4.13 46.40 0.56
CA ASP A 536 3.62 46.92 1.86
C ASP A 536 2.12 46.63 2.08
N ALA A 537 1.32 46.58 1.02
CA ALA A 537 -0.15 46.51 1.08
C ALA A 537 -0.64 45.08 0.73
N LEU A 538 -0.32 44.10 1.54
CA LEU A 538 -0.76 42.70 1.37
C LEU A 538 -1.82 42.34 2.41
N LYS A 539 -2.72 41.40 2.03
CA LYS A 539 -3.55 40.70 3.01
C LYS A 539 -2.65 39.88 3.94
N GLU A 540 -3.04 39.78 5.21
CA GLU A 540 -2.23 39.12 6.22
C GLU A 540 -1.92 37.66 5.87
N SER A 541 -2.87 36.94 5.28
CA SER A 541 -2.65 35.53 4.83
C SER A 541 -1.64 35.43 3.69
N GLU A 542 -1.64 36.36 2.75
CA GLU A 542 -0.70 36.40 1.62
C GLU A 542 0.69 36.78 2.11
N ARG A 543 0.79 37.81 2.98
CA ARG A 543 2.05 38.21 3.61
C ARG A 543 2.69 37.05 4.36
N LYS A 544 1.91 36.32 5.17
CA LYS A 544 2.40 35.15 5.92
C LYS A 544 2.92 34.06 4.98
N LYS A 545 2.17 33.75 3.92
CA LYS A 545 2.60 32.74 2.92
C LYS A 545 3.91 33.14 2.24
N LEU A 546 4.05 34.40 1.83
CA LEU A 546 5.28 34.91 1.20
C LEU A 546 6.48 34.91 2.16
N GLN A 547 6.26 35.27 3.43
CA GLN A 547 7.28 35.17 4.46
C GLN A 547 7.78 33.73 4.65
N GLU A 548 6.87 32.75 4.65
CA GLU A 548 7.24 31.34 4.75
C GLU A 548 7.99 30.84 3.49
N ILE A 549 7.57 31.26 2.29
CA ILE A 549 8.33 30.99 1.05
C ILE A 549 9.74 31.59 1.16
N GLY A 550 9.85 32.84 1.57
CA GLY A 550 11.12 33.52 1.76
C GLY A 550 12.02 32.83 2.77
N LYS A 551 11.46 32.39 3.91
CA LYS A 551 12.17 31.63 4.95
C LYS A 551 12.72 30.31 4.42
N SER A 552 11.90 29.52 3.68
CA SER A 552 12.34 28.26 3.07
C SER A 552 13.43 28.49 2.03
N LEU A 553 13.31 29.48 1.16
CA LEU A 553 14.34 29.83 0.16
C LEU A 553 15.66 30.24 0.82
N LYS A 554 15.60 31.04 1.90
CA LYS A 554 16.76 31.42 2.69
C LYS A 554 17.43 30.22 3.33
N ASN A 555 16.67 29.32 3.94
CA ASN A 555 17.18 28.11 4.56
C ASN A 555 17.86 27.19 3.51
N ILE A 556 17.23 26.99 2.35
CA ILE A 556 17.80 26.20 1.25
C ILE A 556 19.16 26.76 0.84
N ARG A 557 19.27 28.08 0.64
CA ARG A 557 20.54 28.73 0.28
C ARG A 557 21.61 28.55 1.36
N MET A 558 21.28 28.87 2.62
CA MET A 558 22.21 28.72 3.75
C MET A 558 22.70 27.27 3.92
N LEU A 559 21.80 26.31 3.86
CA LEU A 559 22.15 24.90 3.99
C LEU A 559 23.07 24.43 2.84
N PHE A 560 22.78 24.90 1.62
CA PHE A 560 23.59 24.57 0.44
C PHE A 560 25.01 25.17 0.52
N GLU A 561 25.16 26.38 1.03
CA GLU A 561 26.46 27.05 1.25
C GLU A 561 27.30 26.39 2.37
N CYS A 562 26.64 25.75 3.34
CA CYS A 562 27.29 25.12 4.49
C CYS A 562 27.90 23.74 4.21
N ILE A 563 27.56 23.09 3.09
CA ILE A 563 28.03 21.73 2.74
C ILE A 563 29.25 21.77 1.82
N SER A 564 30.06 20.70 1.86
CA SER A 564 31.25 20.56 1.02
C SER A 564 30.89 20.56 -0.47
N GLU A 565 31.85 20.93 -1.34
CA GLU A 565 31.62 20.95 -2.80
C GLU A 565 31.16 19.61 -3.37
N LYS A 566 31.65 18.49 -2.81
CA LYS A 566 31.22 17.16 -3.15
C LYS A 566 29.75 16.93 -2.77
N ALA A 567 29.35 17.36 -1.59
CA ALA A 567 27.99 17.26 -1.09
C ALA A 567 27.03 18.19 -1.86
N GLN A 568 27.50 19.36 -2.35
CA GLN A 568 26.72 20.25 -3.20
C GLN A 568 26.28 19.59 -4.51
N LYS A 569 27.13 18.76 -5.12
CA LYS A 569 26.77 17.99 -6.31
C LYS A 569 25.59 17.04 -6.02
N ALA A 570 25.68 16.28 -4.95
CA ALA A 570 24.59 15.38 -4.54
C ALA A 570 23.32 16.15 -4.18
N ALA A 571 23.44 17.27 -3.45
CA ALA A 571 22.32 18.13 -3.08
C ALA A 571 21.59 18.71 -4.31
N LEU A 572 22.32 19.11 -5.35
CA LEU A 572 21.71 19.61 -6.59
C LEU A 572 20.87 18.54 -7.33
N GLU A 573 21.25 17.27 -7.26
CA GLU A 573 20.44 16.19 -7.80
C GLU A 573 19.18 15.94 -6.94
N MET A 574 19.31 16.05 -5.63
CA MET A 574 18.19 15.87 -4.71
C MET A 574 17.18 17.03 -4.75
N LEU A 575 17.63 18.24 -5.04
CA LEU A 575 16.77 19.42 -5.25
C LEU A 575 16.18 19.48 -6.66
N ILE A 576 15.99 18.32 -7.29
CA ILE A 576 15.59 18.18 -8.69
C ILE A 576 14.24 18.84 -8.98
N TYR A 577 13.29 18.81 -8.04
CA TYR A 577 11.99 19.45 -8.24
C TYR A 577 12.12 20.96 -8.37
N LEU A 578 12.91 21.59 -7.51
CA LEU A 578 13.09 23.04 -7.51
C LEU A 578 13.83 23.54 -8.77
N ARG A 579 14.68 22.70 -9.35
CA ARG A 579 15.35 23.01 -10.63
C ARG A 579 14.36 23.25 -11.77
N HIS A 580 13.16 22.65 -11.69
CA HIS A 580 12.10 22.75 -12.67
C HIS A 580 10.99 23.73 -12.26
N LEU A 581 11.05 24.27 -11.06
CA LEU A 581 10.08 25.25 -10.55
C LEU A 581 10.68 26.65 -10.39
N VAL A 582 11.97 26.83 -10.64
CA VAL A 582 12.62 28.14 -10.66
C VAL A 582 13.03 28.49 -12.08
N LYS A 583 12.45 29.56 -12.62
CA LYS A 583 12.60 30.01 -14.01
C LYS A 583 13.16 31.44 -14.05
N ASP A 584 13.69 31.88 -15.19
CA ASP A 584 14.14 33.25 -15.39
C ASP A 584 12.98 34.24 -15.29
N ALA A 585 13.22 35.38 -14.62
CA ALA A 585 12.22 36.41 -14.40
C ALA A 585 11.71 37.06 -15.71
N ALA A 586 12.43 36.95 -16.81
CA ALA A 586 11.97 37.38 -18.11
C ALA A 586 10.66 36.69 -18.56
N PHE A 587 10.34 35.52 -17.98
CA PHE A 587 9.16 34.73 -18.31
C PHE A 587 8.01 34.85 -17.30
N LYS A 588 8.10 35.76 -16.31
CA LYS A 588 7.12 35.90 -15.21
C LYS A 588 5.66 36.14 -15.67
N ASP A 589 5.48 36.77 -16.82
CA ASP A 589 4.15 37.04 -17.37
C ASP A 589 3.43 35.77 -17.86
N GLU A 590 4.13 34.63 -17.95
CA GLU A 590 3.51 33.34 -18.29
C GLU A 590 2.58 32.84 -17.20
N LYS A 591 2.77 33.25 -15.92
CA LYS A 591 1.99 32.80 -14.76
C LYS A 591 1.84 31.28 -14.75
N GLU A 592 2.98 30.63 -14.91
CA GLU A 592 3.07 29.21 -15.21
C GLU A 592 2.85 28.36 -13.97
N LEU A 593 2.16 27.24 -14.17
CA LEU A 593 2.05 26.13 -13.23
C LEU A 593 2.59 24.86 -13.89
N ARG A 594 3.12 23.96 -13.10
CA ARG A 594 3.70 22.70 -13.61
C ARG A 594 3.24 21.50 -12.82
N ILE A 595 3.04 20.41 -13.52
CA ILE A 595 3.11 19.06 -12.98
C ILE A 595 4.46 18.47 -13.33
N LEU A 596 5.04 17.72 -12.40
CA LEU A 596 6.35 17.09 -12.57
C LEU A 596 6.26 15.59 -12.35
N SER A 597 6.96 14.80 -13.14
CA SER A 597 7.11 13.36 -12.97
C SER A 597 8.56 12.96 -13.19
N LEU A 598 9.09 12.09 -12.33
CA LEU A 598 10.46 11.60 -12.41
C LEU A 598 10.48 10.14 -12.87
N HIS A 599 11.35 9.83 -13.82
CA HIS A 599 11.48 8.49 -14.40
C HIS A 599 12.96 8.08 -14.47
N PRO A 600 13.35 6.92 -13.89
CA PRO A 600 14.71 6.38 -14.03
C PRO A 600 15.04 6.06 -15.52
N TYR A 601 16.24 6.42 -15.98
CA TYR A 601 16.68 6.07 -17.34
C TYR A 601 16.92 4.57 -17.53
N ASN A 602 17.32 3.88 -16.48
CA ASN A 602 17.76 2.48 -16.55
C ASN A 602 16.65 1.46 -16.29
N ASP A 603 15.42 1.92 -16.12
CA ASP A 603 14.28 1.04 -15.90
C ASP A 603 13.71 0.59 -17.25
N GLN A 604 13.92 -0.69 -17.60
CA GLN A 604 13.41 -1.27 -18.86
C GLN A 604 11.87 -1.31 -18.91
N SER A 605 11.23 -1.23 -17.77
CA SER A 605 9.79 -1.18 -17.61
C SER A 605 9.23 0.25 -17.69
N SER A 606 10.10 1.27 -17.77
CA SER A 606 9.70 2.67 -17.83
C SER A 606 8.86 2.95 -19.08
N PRO A 607 7.68 3.61 -18.94
CA PRO A 607 6.83 3.98 -20.06
C PRO A 607 7.40 5.12 -20.92
N LEU A 608 8.67 5.46 -20.73
CA LEU A 608 9.35 6.52 -21.49
C LEU A 608 9.39 6.22 -22.98
N LYS A 609 8.98 7.19 -23.78
CA LYS A 609 9.03 7.14 -25.24
C LYS A 609 9.82 8.32 -25.78
N VAL A 610 10.51 8.14 -26.89
CA VAL A 610 11.11 9.24 -27.65
C VAL A 610 10.03 9.81 -28.55
N LEU A 611 9.76 11.11 -28.45
CA LEU A 611 8.83 11.79 -29.36
C LEU A 611 9.42 11.87 -30.76
N GLU A 612 8.73 11.31 -31.75
CA GLU A 612 9.15 11.35 -33.15
C GLU A 612 9.30 12.80 -33.64
N GLY A 613 10.41 13.09 -34.28
CA GLY A 613 10.73 14.42 -34.80
C GLY A 613 11.13 15.47 -33.76
N LYS A 614 11.19 15.09 -32.48
CA LYS A 614 11.68 15.95 -31.39
C LYS A 614 12.61 15.14 -30.50
N ASN A 615 13.87 15.42 -30.45
CA ASN A 615 14.86 14.72 -29.61
C ASN A 615 14.56 14.88 -28.10
N CYS A 616 13.36 14.52 -27.66
CA CYS A 616 12.91 14.60 -26.28
C CYS A 616 12.17 13.35 -25.85
N LEU A 617 12.24 13.05 -24.53
CA LEU A 617 11.51 11.97 -23.90
C LEU A 617 10.10 12.42 -23.52
N SER A 618 9.15 11.49 -23.52
CA SER A 618 7.78 11.74 -23.10
C SER A 618 7.17 10.52 -22.43
N VAL A 619 6.14 10.76 -21.61
CA VAL A 619 5.26 9.74 -21.05
C VAL A 619 3.81 10.24 -21.10
N GLY A 620 2.86 9.33 -21.27
CA GLY A 620 1.43 9.67 -21.16
C GLY A 620 1.06 10.05 -19.72
N TYR A 621 0.30 11.13 -19.58
CA TYR A 621 -0.36 11.51 -18.33
C TYR A 621 -1.82 11.01 -18.35
N LEU A 622 -2.76 11.72 -17.74
CA LEU A 622 -4.17 11.35 -17.78
C LEU A 622 -4.82 11.78 -19.10
N PRO A 623 -5.70 10.96 -19.70
CA PRO A 623 -6.55 11.40 -20.80
C PRO A 623 -7.59 12.42 -20.32
N VAL A 624 -8.19 13.16 -21.25
CA VAL A 624 -9.22 14.18 -20.96
C VAL A 624 -10.51 13.56 -20.36
N ILE A 625 -10.72 12.26 -20.57
CA ILE A 625 -11.75 11.44 -19.93
C ILE A 625 -11.08 10.16 -19.44
N HIS A 626 -11.20 9.85 -18.16
CA HIS A 626 -10.61 8.67 -17.54
C HIS A 626 -11.54 8.13 -16.44
N GLU A 627 -11.77 6.81 -16.43
CA GLU A 627 -12.64 6.12 -15.46
C GLU A 627 -14.03 6.74 -15.26
N GLY A 628 -14.58 7.34 -16.31
CA GLY A 628 -15.90 8.00 -16.30
C GLY A 628 -15.87 9.43 -15.74
N GLU A 629 -14.72 9.93 -15.33
CA GLU A 629 -14.50 11.34 -15.00
C GLU A 629 -14.11 12.15 -16.25
N GLU A 630 -14.69 13.33 -16.41
CA GLU A 630 -14.42 14.27 -17.49
C GLU A 630 -13.71 15.50 -16.93
N TYR A 631 -12.43 15.67 -17.31
CA TYR A 631 -11.57 16.71 -16.76
C TYR A 631 -11.55 17.98 -17.60
N LEU A 632 -11.95 17.91 -18.87
CA LEU A 632 -12.01 19.05 -19.76
C LEU A 632 -13.33 19.80 -19.58
N GLU A 633 -13.27 21.06 -19.18
CA GLU A 633 -14.46 21.89 -18.98
C GLU A 633 -14.72 22.83 -20.15
N LYS A 634 -13.67 23.38 -20.72
CA LYS A 634 -13.78 24.42 -21.73
C LYS A 634 -12.67 24.36 -22.75
N VAL A 635 -12.97 24.71 -23.99
CA VAL A 635 -12.01 24.89 -25.07
C VAL A 635 -12.14 26.32 -25.59
N ILE A 636 -11.07 27.09 -25.47
CA ILE A 636 -11.01 28.46 -25.95
C ILE A 636 -10.12 28.50 -27.18
N ALA A 637 -10.68 28.86 -28.32
CA ALA A 637 -9.92 29.06 -29.55
C ALA A 637 -9.23 30.42 -29.54
N GLY A 638 -8.01 30.46 -30.01
CA GLY A 638 -7.29 31.72 -30.23
C GLY A 638 -8.03 32.65 -31.22
N PRO A 639 -7.84 33.96 -31.09
CA PRO A 639 -8.66 34.95 -31.82
C PRO A 639 -8.52 34.85 -33.33
N LYS A 640 -7.45 34.23 -33.86
CA LYS A 640 -7.20 34.05 -35.29
C LYS A 640 -7.50 32.65 -35.83
N LEU A 641 -7.99 31.74 -34.97
CA LEU A 641 -8.28 30.36 -35.41
C LEU A 641 -9.48 30.38 -36.38
N ARG A 642 -9.23 29.97 -37.62
CA ARG A 642 -10.25 29.76 -38.66
C ARG A 642 -10.88 28.37 -38.50
N ASP A 643 -12.06 28.17 -39.07
CA ASP A 643 -12.79 26.89 -39.03
C ASP A 643 -13.14 26.34 -37.61
N PHE A 644 -13.24 27.24 -36.63
CA PHE A 644 -13.59 26.86 -35.24
C PHE A 644 -14.89 26.07 -35.16
N ALA A 645 -15.90 26.40 -35.99
CA ALA A 645 -17.18 25.70 -36.01
C ALA A 645 -17.01 24.20 -36.36
N ASN A 646 -16.24 23.86 -37.37
CA ASN A 646 -15.97 22.49 -37.77
C ASN A 646 -15.20 21.73 -36.67
N LEU A 647 -14.23 22.39 -36.02
CA LEU A 647 -13.49 21.83 -34.92
C LEU A 647 -14.45 21.46 -33.75
N VAL A 648 -15.40 22.34 -33.43
CA VAL A 648 -16.39 22.14 -32.35
C VAL A 648 -17.26 20.90 -32.64
N ASP A 649 -17.75 20.76 -33.87
CA ASP A 649 -18.63 19.63 -34.23
C ASP A 649 -17.88 18.30 -34.20
N VAL A 650 -16.66 18.25 -34.73
CA VAL A 650 -15.80 17.06 -34.65
C VAL A 650 -15.44 16.73 -33.18
N ALA A 651 -15.08 17.73 -32.37
CA ALA A 651 -14.73 17.54 -30.97
C ALA A 651 -15.92 17.03 -30.15
N LYS A 652 -17.11 17.61 -30.29
CA LYS A 652 -18.33 17.14 -29.64
C LYS A 652 -18.66 15.68 -29.97
N PHE A 653 -18.55 15.32 -31.26
CA PHE A 653 -18.77 13.95 -31.71
C PHE A 653 -17.78 12.97 -31.06
N ARG A 654 -16.48 13.33 -31.05
CA ARG A 654 -15.43 12.49 -30.45
C ARG A 654 -15.57 12.37 -28.94
N LEU A 655 -15.83 13.48 -28.22
CA LEU A 655 -16.09 13.47 -26.78
C LEU A 655 -17.27 12.57 -26.41
N HIS A 656 -18.37 12.63 -27.19
CA HIS A 656 -19.50 11.75 -26.99
C HIS A 656 -19.13 10.26 -27.18
N ARG A 657 -18.33 9.94 -28.19
CA ARG A 657 -17.83 8.56 -28.43
C ARG A 657 -16.88 8.05 -27.34
N LEU A 658 -16.23 8.93 -26.62
CA LEU A 658 -15.36 8.62 -25.47
C LEU A 658 -16.14 8.47 -24.17
N GLY A 659 -17.48 8.61 -24.20
CA GLY A 659 -18.33 8.48 -23.02
C GLY A 659 -18.50 9.76 -22.22
N GLY A 660 -18.12 10.93 -22.75
CA GLY A 660 -18.33 12.23 -22.12
C GLY A 660 -19.80 12.50 -21.83
N LYS A 661 -20.13 12.82 -20.58
CA LYS A 661 -21.49 13.10 -20.09
C LYS A 661 -21.70 14.59 -19.81
N LYS A 662 -20.62 15.32 -19.52
CA LYS A 662 -20.66 16.77 -19.28
C LYS A 662 -20.63 17.54 -20.58
N LYS A 663 -21.20 18.72 -20.58
CA LYS A 663 -21.20 19.63 -21.72
C LYS A 663 -19.92 20.47 -21.65
N VAL A 664 -18.90 20.10 -22.46
CA VAL A 664 -17.73 20.93 -22.68
C VAL A 664 -18.13 22.22 -23.37
N GLU A 665 -17.73 23.38 -22.81
CA GLU A 665 -17.97 24.68 -23.40
C GLU A 665 -16.95 24.99 -24.50
N PHE A 666 -17.39 25.48 -25.64
CA PHE A 666 -16.53 25.91 -26.75
C PHE A 666 -16.74 27.38 -27.04
N CYS A 667 -15.69 28.16 -26.97
CA CYS A 667 -15.75 29.60 -27.28
C CYS A 667 -14.50 30.09 -28.01
N GLN A 668 -14.59 31.22 -28.67
CA GLN A 668 -13.45 31.89 -29.25
C GLN A 668 -12.98 33.02 -28.36
N SER A 669 -11.66 33.20 -28.24
CA SER A 669 -11.04 34.24 -27.42
C SER A 669 -11.52 35.64 -27.88
N ARG A 670 -11.79 36.49 -26.91
CA ARG A 670 -12.06 37.91 -27.11
C ARG A 670 -10.83 38.79 -26.82
N ALA A 671 -9.68 38.16 -26.56
CA ALA A 671 -8.45 38.91 -26.33
C ALA A 671 -8.11 39.83 -27.54
N PRO A 672 -7.86 41.11 -27.31
CA PRO A 672 -7.61 42.04 -28.40
C PRO A 672 -6.31 41.70 -29.13
N LEU A 673 -6.35 41.77 -30.47
CA LEU A 673 -5.16 41.67 -31.31
C LEU A 673 -4.62 43.09 -31.43
N SER A 674 -3.74 43.53 -30.54
CA SER A 674 -3.01 44.80 -30.68
C SER A 674 -1.77 44.63 -31.54
#